data_f3d5d4a7688e7a31eac76f38506ebaae
#
_entry.id   f3d5d4a7688e7a31eac76f38506ebaae
#
_cell.length_a   1.000
_cell.length_b   1.000
_cell.length_c   1.000
_cell.angle_alpha   90.00
_cell.angle_beta   90.00
_cell.angle_gamma   90.00
#
_symmetry.space_group_name_H-M   'P 1'
#
loop_
_entity.id
_entity.type
_entity.pdbx_description
1 polymer ?
#
loop_
_entity_poly.entity_id
_entity_poly.type
_entity_poly.pdbx_seq_one_letter_code
_entity_poly.pdbx_strand_id
1 'polypeptide(L)'
;MSELIVKGRKAGIVLLYAPDGFGKTSILLQYTQEVKSDPTRGLVRIIEADRAIAREVFMQLEVVTDELEDKPRSLIAIDNVPNLDQQDTEELIDRIRGLRTMGIGVFVTCRPSNRQLIRGLGDSVKINAQMLKVHAYEYSAWASAFSISTSLDFYQLTQGVPELVSAMQTGLYGEGDVASLLENEIVNVYGAALADMASIDNGALFNVACVMALMGEGKIAELEACGVRLSMIDQSYLVRDYPIFGVDPVDRSFTCMGTEDNARLRLRKMVAEIRPELVMRAARILLKAGRCDAAMDLADAFLDRDAVLELAGQYGVDLALTGHGGDVCRAVLRTTDADKPALEPTPTEALGVYLAAVSVSNTKLARYMASIVEHASAQSVREIDLVSWKVAQVLTVVCYGDCELGLPANPALPKNEASCAALDMLSAHIEVKSRLTEQAKDGAALSGLKANKVYDCELDIAEILIRADRMLVELFDGSFMGIDERDDEMSRTREALDARGLKAPAVWVRMVLAARRLLAGLPMTDDTAFNELDRFAVRVRDNQIQLFGLLLEGWQALAEGRPVNAKFRAVQVLKLADESIAYMRDNALLLERASSLRNTSMVSVREEAELLDLSRTQVGGAEAWVVALHLASAGRDSDLAAWMSMNRSGILEPAYRLFARLAMHCLGEPAAKIRKKLPVRELSRYSLRDDLEGESERLFQVGEVEPVDAIDHIEIRMFGAFRAERDGFPITDKMWRRKKAATLAERLALGIDSFVDRETLAMELWPHAEYSSARNNLYSTVSRLRSALGPTPDGKSCVLIQNDCLGLNRDYVKTDVKLFEQISREILGNRTRVRGPHLVELCLKIEQLYTGPLYIPNGCNPTYFLRMRRIMQSKFIDCMIVGASAALEENDLQSAIWLAEAGLRQETAREDMVRCAMRVYGAAGRRRDIVELYSGHIHHLKEQVAGVPEPETKRLYERLVESRVNRPLIER
;
A
#
# COMPACT_ATOMS: atom_id res chain seq x y z
N MET A 1 45.78 -14.27 -5.77
CA MET A 1 45.68 -15.72 -6.17
C MET A 1 47.02 -16.26 -6.66
N SER A 2 47.66 -15.70 -7.67
CA SER A 2 48.95 -16.19 -8.21
C SER A 2 50.07 -16.34 -7.16
N GLU A 3 50.23 -15.39 -6.22
CA GLU A 3 51.20 -15.50 -5.12
C GLU A 3 50.93 -16.65 -4.14
N LEU A 4 49.67 -16.92 -3.84
CA LEU A 4 49.28 -18.03 -2.97
C LEU A 4 49.52 -19.38 -3.63
N ILE A 5 49.26 -19.46 -4.92
CA ILE A 5 49.55 -20.63 -5.74
C ILE A 5 51.09 -20.90 -5.75
N VAL A 6 51.89 -19.85 -5.91
CA VAL A 6 53.38 -19.98 -5.85
C VAL A 6 53.86 -20.44 -4.47
N LYS A 7 53.26 -19.91 -3.38
CA LYS A 7 53.54 -20.38 -2.00
C LYS A 7 53.12 -21.83 -1.81
N GLY A 8 51.94 -22.22 -2.35
CA GLY A 8 51.47 -23.62 -2.32
C GLY A 8 52.39 -24.60 -3.04
N ARG A 9 52.99 -24.18 -4.14
CA ARG A 9 54.00 -24.98 -4.87
C ARG A 9 55.22 -25.29 -4.01
N LYS A 10 55.62 -24.40 -3.09
CA LYS A 10 56.73 -24.61 -2.14
C LYS A 10 56.35 -25.46 -0.94
N ALA A 11 55.12 -25.32 -0.47
CA ALA A 11 54.60 -26.04 0.70
C ALA A 11 54.26 -27.51 0.40
N GLY A 12 53.96 -27.87 -0.87
CA GLY A 12 53.60 -29.21 -1.30
C GLY A 12 52.13 -29.59 -1.04
N ILE A 13 51.42 -28.90 -0.16
CA ILE A 13 49.99 -29.09 0.11
C ILE A 13 49.27 -27.72 0.03
N VAL A 14 48.25 -27.67 -0.79
CA VAL A 14 47.31 -26.51 -0.84
C VAL A 14 45.95 -26.97 -0.39
N LEU A 15 45.36 -26.27 0.56
CA LEU A 15 44.02 -26.49 1.05
C LEU A 15 43.18 -25.26 0.78
N LEU A 16 42.16 -25.40 -0.08
CA LEU A 16 41.17 -24.40 -0.39
C LEU A 16 39.84 -24.78 0.25
N TYR A 17 39.33 -23.92 1.13
CA TYR A 17 38.04 -24.17 1.76
C TYR A 17 37.13 -22.94 1.71
N ALA A 18 35.92 -23.15 1.19
CA ALA A 18 34.89 -22.12 1.03
C ALA A 18 33.52 -22.78 0.90
N PRO A 19 32.42 -22.06 1.16
CA PRO A 19 31.08 -22.52 0.82
C PRO A 19 30.94 -22.76 -0.69
N ASP A 20 29.84 -23.40 -1.09
CA ASP A 20 29.53 -23.53 -2.52
C ASP A 20 29.24 -22.14 -3.10
N GLY A 21 29.52 -21.96 -4.41
CA GLY A 21 29.41 -20.65 -5.06
C GLY A 21 30.66 -19.76 -5.00
N PHE A 22 31.72 -20.20 -4.31
CA PHE A 22 33.01 -19.48 -4.24
C PHE A 22 34.05 -19.91 -5.29
N GLY A 23 33.67 -20.73 -6.26
CA GLY A 23 34.52 -21.11 -7.39
C GLY A 23 35.67 -22.09 -7.06
N LYS A 24 35.53 -22.91 -6.00
CA LYS A 24 36.55 -23.92 -5.57
C LYS A 24 37.01 -24.79 -6.72
N THR A 25 36.08 -25.47 -7.39
CA THR A 25 36.35 -26.38 -8.51
C THR A 25 37.00 -25.65 -9.70
N SER A 26 36.51 -24.43 -10.02
CA SER A 26 37.07 -23.62 -11.10
C SER A 26 38.55 -23.28 -10.87
N ILE A 27 38.90 -22.90 -9.63
CA ILE A 27 40.27 -22.57 -9.25
C ILE A 27 41.15 -23.86 -9.28
N LEU A 28 40.63 -24.98 -8.78
CA LEU A 28 41.34 -26.28 -8.83
C LEU A 28 41.62 -26.69 -10.29
N LEU A 29 40.65 -26.61 -11.18
CA LEU A 29 40.78 -26.91 -12.60
C LEU A 29 41.80 -25.99 -13.29
N GLN A 30 41.72 -24.68 -13.04
CA GLN A 30 42.68 -23.71 -13.58
C GLN A 30 44.11 -24.02 -13.13
N TYR A 31 44.28 -24.27 -11.81
CA TYR A 31 45.57 -24.64 -11.26
C TYR A 31 46.12 -25.95 -11.85
N THR A 32 45.30 -26.97 -12.00
CA THR A 32 45.67 -28.25 -12.62
C THR A 32 46.08 -28.10 -14.09
N GLN A 33 45.40 -27.20 -14.82
CA GLN A 33 45.70 -26.88 -16.21
C GLN A 33 47.04 -26.14 -16.36
N GLU A 34 47.30 -25.17 -15.47
CA GLU A 34 48.61 -24.49 -15.41
C GLU A 34 49.76 -25.47 -15.12
N VAL A 35 49.52 -26.41 -14.19
CA VAL A 35 50.53 -27.45 -13.87
C VAL A 35 50.73 -28.40 -15.05
N LYS A 36 49.69 -28.81 -15.77
CA LYS A 36 49.78 -29.64 -16.97
C LYS A 36 50.54 -28.97 -18.11
N SER A 37 50.51 -27.67 -18.21
CA SER A 37 51.21 -26.88 -19.24
C SER A 37 52.70 -26.68 -18.94
N ASP A 38 53.17 -26.99 -17.73
CA ASP A 38 54.59 -26.91 -17.34
C ASP A 38 55.34 -28.22 -17.68
N PRO A 39 56.23 -28.22 -18.67
CA PRO A 39 56.93 -29.42 -19.11
C PRO A 39 57.92 -30.00 -18.10
N THR A 40 58.22 -29.28 -17.03
CA THR A 40 59.12 -29.73 -15.94
C THR A 40 58.37 -30.49 -14.84
N ARG A 41 57.08 -30.66 -14.97
CA ARG A 41 56.19 -31.30 -13.99
C ARG A 41 55.81 -32.72 -14.39
N GLY A 42 55.44 -33.53 -13.38
CA GLY A 42 54.93 -34.88 -13.55
C GLY A 42 53.46 -34.92 -14.01
N LEU A 43 52.80 -36.01 -13.78
CA LEU A 43 51.38 -36.18 -14.13
C LEU A 43 50.45 -35.43 -13.15
N VAL A 44 49.29 -35.05 -13.65
CA VAL A 44 48.21 -34.45 -12.85
C VAL A 44 47.02 -35.40 -12.86
N ARG A 45 46.53 -35.74 -11.66
CA ARG A 45 45.31 -36.54 -11.48
C ARG A 45 44.31 -35.77 -10.63
N ILE A 46 43.02 -35.89 -11.00
CA ILE A 46 41.92 -35.25 -10.29
C ILE A 46 41.01 -36.33 -9.74
N ILE A 47 40.64 -36.24 -8.48
CA ILE A 47 39.69 -37.11 -7.78
C ILE A 47 38.50 -36.26 -7.42
N GLU A 48 37.32 -36.59 -7.92
CA GLU A 48 36.07 -35.94 -7.54
C GLU A 48 35.47 -36.66 -6.33
N ALA A 49 35.47 -36.01 -5.17
CA ALA A 49 35.05 -36.58 -3.90
C ALA A 49 33.63 -36.23 -3.46
N ASP A 50 32.95 -35.34 -4.17
CA ASP A 50 31.67 -34.71 -3.73
C ASP A 50 30.56 -35.74 -3.41
N ARG A 51 30.50 -36.86 -4.13
CA ARG A 51 29.45 -37.88 -3.95
C ARG A 51 30.03 -39.24 -3.55
N ALA A 52 31.34 -39.31 -3.35
CA ALA A 52 32.00 -40.54 -3.02
C ALA A 52 31.95 -40.84 -1.50
N ILE A 53 31.78 -42.09 -1.15
CA ILE A 53 31.96 -42.55 0.22
C ILE A 53 33.46 -42.52 0.54
N ALA A 54 33.85 -42.33 1.79
CA ALA A 54 35.24 -42.30 2.23
C ALA A 54 36.09 -43.45 1.59
N ARG A 55 35.56 -44.65 1.57
CA ARG A 55 36.20 -45.83 0.99
C ARG A 55 36.49 -45.69 -0.51
N GLU A 56 35.61 -45.02 -1.24
CA GLU A 56 35.83 -44.81 -2.69
C GLU A 56 36.95 -43.78 -2.92
N VAL A 57 37.00 -42.73 -2.11
CA VAL A 57 38.07 -41.73 -2.14
C VAL A 57 39.41 -42.40 -1.81
N PHE A 58 39.45 -43.29 -0.83
CA PHE A 58 40.67 -44.02 -0.45
C PHE A 58 41.13 -44.99 -1.52
N MET A 59 40.23 -45.78 -2.16
CA MET A 59 40.55 -46.64 -3.27
C MET A 59 41.11 -45.86 -4.48
N GLN A 60 40.49 -44.73 -4.83
CA GLN A 60 40.99 -43.88 -5.91
C GLN A 60 42.37 -43.27 -5.57
N LEU A 61 42.56 -42.84 -4.34
CA LEU A 61 43.87 -42.36 -3.87
C LEU A 61 44.93 -43.41 -3.95
N GLU A 62 44.64 -44.67 -3.60
CA GLU A 62 45.60 -45.81 -3.67
C GLU A 62 46.01 -46.08 -5.11
N VAL A 63 45.07 -46.25 -6.02
CA VAL A 63 45.33 -46.46 -7.45
C VAL A 63 46.15 -45.30 -8.06
N VAL A 64 45.81 -44.06 -7.74
CA VAL A 64 46.53 -42.90 -8.24
C VAL A 64 47.91 -42.77 -7.60
N THR A 65 48.08 -43.16 -6.36
CA THR A 65 49.36 -43.13 -5.66
C THR A 65 50.32 -44.14 -6.32
N ASP A 66 49.87 -45.37 -6.57
CA ASP A 66 50.65 -46.41 -7.26
C ASP A 66 51.09 -45.97 -8.66
N GLU A 67 50.24 -45.29 -9.40
CA GLU A 67 50.53 -44.72 -10.72
C GLU A 67 51.63 -43.63 -10.68
N LEU A 68 51.73 -42.90 -9.57
CA LEU A 68 52.58 -41.72 -9.42
C LEU A 68 53.87 -41.99 -8.60
N GLU A 69 54.04 -43.18 -8.02
CA GLU A 69 55.13 -43.52 -7.11
C GLU A 69 56.51 -43.19 -7.68
N ASP A 70 56.73 -43.47 -8.98
CA ASP A 70 57.99 -43.19 -9.68
C ASP A 70 58.04 -41.82 -10.39
N LYS A 71 57.05 -40.94 -10.14
CA LYS A 71 56.94 -39.68 -10.86
C LYS A 71 56.91 -38.47 -9.89
N PRO A 72 58.09 -38.15 -9.28
CA PRO A 72 58.12 -36.96 -8.37
C PRO A 72 57.78 -35.70 -9.13
N ARG A 73 57.21 -34.69 -8.43
CA ARG A 73 56.71 -33.46 -8.94
C ARG A 73 55.33 -33.58 -9.64
N SER A 74 54.63 -34.71 -9.54
CA SER A 74 53.25 -34.90 -9.93
C SER A 74 52.30 -34.17 -8.98
N LEU A 75 51.06 -34.01 -9.40
CA LEU A 75 50.01 -33.35 -8.63
C LEU A 75 48.76 -34.23 -8.52
N ILE A 76 48.25 -34.39 -7.30
CA ILE A 76 46.93 -34.95 -7.03
C ILE A 76 46.01 -33.81 -6.58
N ALA A 77 44.91 -33.64 -7.27
CA ALA A 77 43.86 -32.70 -6.91
C ALA A 77 42.65 -33.49 -6.42
N ILE A 78 42.19 -33.21 -5.20
CA ILE A 78 41.02 -33.84 -4.60
C ILE A 78 39.96 -32.76 -4.45
N ASP A 79 38.91 -32.84 -5.27
CA ASP A 79 37.87 -31.81 -5.29
C ASP A 79 36.73 -32.18 -4.36
N ASN A 80 36.31 -31.19 -3.58
CA ASN A 80 35.09 -31.14 -2.75
C ASN A 80 34.97 -32.30 -1.75
N VAL A 81 36.02 -32.49 -0.92
CA VAL A 81 36.06 -33.55 0.13
C VAL A 81 34.86 -33.38 1.08
N PRO A 82 33.98 -34.39 1.22
CA PRO A 82 32.81 -34.33 2.10
C PRO A 82 33.21 -34.32 3.58
N ASN A 83 32.27 -34.06 4.45
CA ASN A 83 32.49 -34.25 5.90
C ASN A 83 32.57 -35.73 6.19
N LEU A 84 33.76 -36.19 6.55
CA LEU A 84 34.06 -37.55 6.95
C LEU A 84 33.94 -37.67 8.49
N ASP A 85 33.81 -38.88 8.98
CA ASP A 85 33.97 -39.16 10.40
C ASP A 85 35.42 -38.93 10.88
N GLN A 86 35.62 -38.97 12.18
CA GLN A 86 36.93 -38.68 12.77
C GLN A 86 38.01 -39.62 12.27
N GLN A 87 37.72 -40.92 12.19
CA GLN A 87 38.69 -41.96 11.82
C GLN A 87 39.07 -41.81 10.34
N ASP A 88 38.11 -41.66 9.47
CA ASP A 88 38.32 -41.47 8.02
C ASP A 88 39.07 -40.16 7.73
N THR A 89 38.77 -39.10 8.51
CA THR A 89 39.46 -37.82 8.37
C THR A 89 40.97 -37.95 8.76
N GLU A 90 41.28 -38.63 9.86
CA GLU A 90 42.64 -38.89 10.31
C GLU A 90 43.41 -39.72 9.24
N GLU A 91 42.80 -40.79 8.73
CA GLU A 91 43.36 -41.59 7.67
C GLU A 91 43.63 -40.78 6.38
N LEU A 92 42.70 -39.91 5.95
CA LEU A 92 42.90 -39.06 4.80
C LEU A 92 44.07 -38.08 4.99
N ILE A 93 44.18 -37.49 6.17
CA ILE A 93 45.27 -36.58 6.54
C ILE A 93 46.61 -37.28 6.44
N ASP A 94 46.71 -38.52 6.97
CA ASP A 94 47.97 -39.29 6.97
C ASP A 94 48.35 -39.71 5.53
N ARG A 95 47.39 -40.09 4.70
CA ARG A 95 47.64 -40.38 3.28
C ARG A 95 48.13 -39.14 2.52
N ILE A 96 47.51 -37.97 2.73
CA ILE A 96 47.92 -36.69 2.11
C ILE A 96 49.35 -36.33 2.54
N ARG A 97 49.70 -36.53 3.80
CA ARG A 97 51.10 -36.32 4.30
C ARG A 97 52.08 -37.28 3.69
N GLY A 98 51.70 -38.55 3.52
CA GLY A 98 52.49 -39.57 2.82
C GLY A 98 52.82 -39.17 1.40
N LEU A 99 51.86 -38.69 0.63
CA LEU A 99 52.07 -38.19 -0.73
C LEU A 99 53.09 -37.05 -0.79
N ARG A 100 53.04 -36.12 0.16
CA ARG A 100 54.05 -35.06 0.28
C ARG A 100 55.47 -35.56 0.50
N THR A 101 55.65 -36.63 1.30
CA THR A 101 56.98 -37.24 1.53
C THR A 101 57.54 -37.91 0.28
N MET A 102 56.66 -38.34 -0.63
CA MET A 102 57.02 -38.87 -1.95
C MET A 102 57.32 -37.76 -2.98
N GLY A 103 57.23 -36.51 -2.61
CA GLY A 103 57.43 -35.34 -3.49
C GLY A 103 56.30 -35.07 -4.43
N ILE A 104 55.07 -35.60 -4.15
CA ILE A 104 53.83 -35.35 -4.89
C ILE A 104 53.13 -34.17 -4.26
N GLY A 105 52.77 -33.19 -5.07
CA GLY A 105 51.94 -32.07 -4.65
C GLY A 105 50.49 -32.49 -4.46
N VAL A 106 49.81 -31.96 -3.43
CA VAL A 106 48.40 -32.21 -3.20
C VAL A 106 47.62 -30.91 -3.15
N PHE A 107 46.52 -30.85 -3.90
CA PHE A 107 45.58 -29.74 -3.84
C PHE A 107 44.20 -30.28 -3.39
N VAL A 108 43.73 -29.81 -2.25
CA VAL A 108 42.45 -30.27 -1.65
C VAL A 108 41.46 -29.14 -1.60
N THR A 109 40.25 -29.41 -2.02
CA THR A 109 39.11 -28.48 -1.77
C THR A 109 38.09 -29.13 -0.82
N CYS A 110 37.53 -28.35 0.07
CA CYS A 110 36.45 -28.77 0.98
C CYS A 110 35.56 -27.60 1.37
N ARG A 111 34.50 -27.93 2.11
CA ARG A 111 33.63 -26.92 2.76
C ARG A 111 34.21 -26.49 4.11
N PRO A 112 33.87 -25.27 4.62
CA PRO A 112 34.34 -24.79 5.94
C PRO A 112 33.90 -25.66 7.12
N SER A 113 32.78 -26.40 6.99
CA SER A 113 32.32 -27.36 7.98
C SER A 113 33.32 -28.49 8.26
N ASN A 114 34.19 -28.83 7.31
CA ASN A 114 35.19 -29.86 7.47
C ASN A 114 36.39 -29.42 8.36
N ARG A 115 36.03 -29.00 9.59
CA ARG A 115 36.95 -28.35 10.55
C ARG A 115 38.12 -29.27 10.95
N GLN A 116 37.91 -30.57 11.03
CA GLN A 116 38.95 -31.55 11.41
C GLN A 116 40.03 -31.67 10.34
N LEU A 117 39.62 -31.75 9.06
CA LEU A 117 40.55 -31.76 7.93
C LEU A 117 41.34 -30.43 7.84
N ILE A 118 40.63 -29.28 7.99
CA ILE A 118 41.25 -27.94 7.94
C ILE A 118 42.29 -27.78 9.07
N ARG A 119 42.03 -28.29 10.26
CA ARG A 119 42.96 -28.23 11.39
C ARG A 119 44.11 -29.24 11.21
N GLY A 120 43.80 -30.46 10.76
CA GLY A 120 44.76 -31.53 10.61
C GLY A 120 45.84 -31.28 9.55
N LEU A 121 45.48 -30.55 8.48
CA LEU A 121 46.43 -30.10 7.49
C LEU A 121 47.08 -28.74 7.87
N GLY A 122 47.66 -28.68 9.07
CA GLY A 122 48.29 -27.45 9.63
C GLY A 122 49.43 -26.90 8.78
N ASP A 123 50.18 -27.77 8.11
CA ASP A 123 51.35 -27.44 7.29
C ASP A 123 51.01 -27.00 5.85
N SER A 124 49.73 -26.93 5.50
CA SER A 124 49.30 -26.56 4.16
C SER A 124 49.20 -25.04 3.97
N VAL A 125 49.30 -24.60 2.73
CA VAL A 125 48.87 -23.25 2.38
C VAL A 125 47.35 -23.22 2.35
N LYS A 126 46.74 -22.43 3.24
CA LYS A 126 45.29 -22.33 3.40
C LYS A 126 44.73 -21.14 2.63
N ILE A 127 43.78 -21.42 1.78
CA ILE A 127 43.02 -20.41 1.03
C ILE A 127 41.56 -20.47 1.51
N ASN A 128 41.04 -19.40 2.10
CA ASN A 128 39.67 -19.33 2.64
C ASN A 128 38.72 -18.54 1.74
N ALA A 129 37.44 -18.55 2.05
CA ALA A 129 36.40 -17.88 1.28
C ALA A 129 36.64 -16.38 1.11
N GLN A 130 37.10 -15.68 2.16
CA GLN A 130 37.36 -14.25 2.09
C GLN A 130 38.45 -13.91 1.05
N MET A 131 39.44 -14.78 0.88
CA MET A 131 40.50 -14.61 -0.13
C MET A 131 40.01 -14.85 -1.56
N LEU A 132 38.86 -15.48 -1.73
CA LEU A 132 38.25 -15.79 -3.03
C LEU A 132 37.31 -14.71 -3.53
N LYS A 133 36.93 -13.78 -2.67
CA LYS A 133 36.07 -12.67 -3.09
C LYS A 133 36.78 -11.80 -4.11
N VAL A 134 36.06 -11.38 -5.14
CA VAL A 134 36.49 -10.36 -6.09
C VAL A 134 36.48 -9.02 -5.37
N HIS A 135 37.57 -8.30 -5.29
CA HIS A 135 37.65 -7.00 -4.65
C HIS A 135 37.05 -5.91 -5.52
N ALA A 136 36.60 -4.80 -4.90
CA ALA A 136 35.95 -3.69 -5.63
C ALA A 136 36.81 -3.13 -6.78
N TYR A 137 38.12 -3.05 -6.58
CA TYR A 137 39.05 -2.58 -7.62
C TYR A 137 39.21 -3.59 -8.77
N GLU A 138 39.21 -4.88 -8.47
CA GLU A 138 39.25 -5.97 -9.48
C GLU A 138 37.92 -6.01 -10.25
N TYR A 139 36.81 -5.82 -9.55
CA TYR A 139 35.48 -5.72 -10.15
C TYR A 139 35.37 -4.54 -11.12
N SER A 140 35.86 -3.36 -10.74
CA SER A 140 35.88 -2.19 -11.61
C SER A 140 36.73 -2.40 -12.87
N ALA A 141 37.88 -3.05 -12.75
CA ALA A 141 38.74 -3.40 -13.88
C ALA A 141 38.05 -4.43 -14.81
N TRP A 142 37.42 -5.42 -14.23
CA TRP A 142 36.64 -6.43 -14.94
C TRP A 142 35.41 -5.80 -15.65
N ALA A 143 34.62 -5.00 -14.98
CA ALA A 143 33.45 -4.32 -15.55
C ALA A 143 33.85 -3.41 -16.72
N SER A 144 34.96 -2.70 -16.61
CA SER A 144 35.51 -1.85 -17.69
C SER A 144 35.93 -2.67 -18.91
N ALA A 145 36.56 -3.84 -18.70
CA ALA A 145 36.98 -4.74 -19.78
C ALA A 145 35.80 -5.31 -20.58
N PHE A 146 34.63 -5.44 -19.96
CA PHE A 146 33.41 -5.97 -20.59
C PHE A 146 32.40 -4.87 -20.96
N SER A 147 32.79 -3.58 -20.90
CA SER A 147 31.92 -2.42 -21.19
C SER A 147 30.61 -2.41 -20.40
N ILE A 148 30.63 -2.96 -19.22
CA ILE A 148 29.48 -2.99 -18.30
C ILE A 148 29.44 -1.63 -17.60
N SER A 149 28.25 -1.01 -17.56
CA SER A 149 28.04 0.19 -16.76
C SER A 149 28.46 -0.09 -15.32
N THR A 150 29.49 0.61 -14.84
CA THR A 150 30.02 0.48 -13.48
C THR A 150 29.10 1.19 -12.48
N SER A 151 27.85 0.74 -12.35
CA SER A 151 27.07 1.16 -11.21
C SER A 151 27.62 0.45 -9.98
N LEU A 152 28.00 1.23 -8.96
CA LEU A 152 28.39 0.70 -7.63
C LEU A 152 27.37 -0.31 -7.09
N ASP A 153 26.13 -0.20 -7.52
CA ASP A 153 24.99 -1.04 -7.14
C ASP A 153 25.22 -2.52 -7.39
N PHE A 154 25.83 -2.90 -8.52
CA PHE A 154 26.08 -4.32 -8.83
C PHE A 154 27.17 -4.96 -7.96
N TYR A 155 28.19 -4.20 -7.57
CA TYR A 155 29.17 -4.72 -6.61
C TYR A 155 28.55 -4.87 -5.22
N GLN A 156 27.70 -3.94 -4.81
CA GLN A 156 26.95 -4.04 -3.55
C GLN A 156 26.03 -5.26 -3.52
N LEU A 157 25.41 -5.61 -4.64
CA LEU A 157 24.54 -6.79 -4.77
C LEU A 157 25.30 -8.11 -4.74
N THR A 158 26.43 -8.19 -5.43
CA THR A 158 27.25 -9.42 -5.50
C THR A 158 28.26 -9.52 -4.37
N GLN A 159 28.67 -8.38 -3.82
CA GLN A 159 29.75 -8.21 -2.84
C GLN A 159 31.02 -9.00 -3.18
N GLY A 160 31.25 -9.22 -4.45
CA GLY A 160 32.40 -9.94 -4.96
C GLY A 160 32.34 -11.46 -4.77
N VAL A 161 31.20 -12.06 -4.51
CA VAL A 161 31.05 -13.54 -4.49
C VAL A 161 31.17 -14.04 -5.93
N PRO A 162 32.12 -14.96 -6.23
CA PRO A 162 32.42 -15.34 -7.60
C PRO A 162 31.25 -15.87 -8.42
N GLU A 163 30.37 -16.69 -7.82
CA GLU A 163 29.16 -17.21 -8.48
C GLU A 163 28.19 -16.11 -8.85
N LEU A 164 27.98 -15.15 -7.95
CA LEU A 164 27.08 -14.02 -8.18
C LEU A 164 27.62 -13.08 -9.27
N VAL A 165 28.96 -12.87 -9.30
CA VAL A 165 29.62 -12.12 -10.38
C VAL A 165 29.50 -12.85 -11.71
N SER A 166 29.65 -14.20 -11.73
CA SER A 166 29.48 -15.05 -12.91
C SER A 166 28.03 -15.05 -13.41
N ALA A 167 27.05 -15.17 -12.51
CA ALA A 167 25.62 -15.13 -12.84
C ALA A 167 25.23 -13.80 -13.48
N MET A 168 25.74 -12.69 -12.93
CA MET A 168 25.56 -11.38 -13.52
C MET A 168 26.15 -11.28 -14.93
N GLN A 169 27.34 -11.82 -15.15
CA GLN A 169 27.97 -11.87 -16.48
C GLN A 169 27.10 -12.66 -17.47
N THR A 170 26.60 -13.81 -17.06
CA THR A 170 25.74 -14.67 -17.91
C THR A 170 24.43 -13.97 -18.25
N GLY A 171 23.82 -13.28 -17.30
CA GLY A 171 22.59 -12.51 -17.52
C GLY A 171 22.76 -11.31 -18.44
N LEU A 172 23.92 -10.64 -18.42
CA LEU A 172 24.22 -9.51 -19.31
C LEU A 172 24.45 -9.92 -20.77
N TYR A 173 24.89 -11.14 -21.04
CA TYR A 173 25.12 -11.67 -22.38
C TYR A 173 23.98 -12.57 -22.90
N GLY A 174 22.99 -12.89 -22.06
CA GLY A 174 21.83 -13.72 -22.39
C GLY A 174 20.55 -12.92 -22.62
N GLU A 175 19.51 -13.56 -23.14
CA GLU A 175 18.17 -12.98 -23.28
C GLU A 175 17.38 -12.97 -21.95
N GLY A 176 18.01 -13.28 -20.81
CA GLY A 176 17.39 -13.40 -19.49
C GLY A 176 17.43 -12.10 -18.68
N ASP A 177 16.47 -11.95 -17.77
CA ASP A 177 16.46 -10.86 -16.79
C ASP A 177 17.59 -11.10 -15.76
N VAL A 178 18.60 -10.22 -15.78
CA VAL A 178 19.79 -10.26 -14.89
C VAL A 178 19.38 -10.29 -13.42
N ALA A 179 18.35 -9.53 -13.05
CA ALA A 179 17.90 -9.42 -11.66
C ALA A 179 17.35 -10.77 -11.15
N SER A 180 16.50 -11.41 -11.94
CA SER A 180 15.90 -12.71 -11.60
C SER A 180 16.94 -13.84 -11.50
N LEU A 181 17.95 -13.86 -12.38
CA LEU A 181 19.05 -14.82 -12.30
C LEU A 181 19.89 -14.61 -11.04
N LEU A 182 20.23 -13.34 -10.76
CA LEU A 182 21.03 -12.98 -9.58
C LEU A 182 20.30 -13.31 -8.28
N GLU A 183 19.00 -13.05 -8.19
CA GLU A 183 18.17 -13.40 -7.03
C GLU A 183 18.18 -14.91 -6.72
N ASN A 184 18.03 -15.75 -7.75
CA ASN A 184 18.06 -17.19 -7.57
C ASN A 184 19.43 -17.65 -7.05
N GLU A 185 20.51 -17.12 -7.62
CA GLU A 185 21.87 -17.47 -7.19
C GLU A 185 22.20 -16.95 -5.78
N ILE A 186 21.69 -15.77 -5.39
CA ILE A 186 21.82 -15.29 -4.00
C ILE A 186 21.19 -16.31 -3.03
N VAL A 187 19.97 -16.75 -3.30
CA VAL A 187 19.27 -17.73 -2.45
C VAL A 187 20.03 -19.06 -2.42
N ASN A 188 20.57 -19.53 -3.55
CA ASN A 188 21.36 -20.75 -3.64
C ASN A 188 22.64 -20.67 -2.80
N VAL A 189 23.40 -19.56 -2.94
CA VAL A 189 24.65 -19.34 -2.20
C VAL A 189 24.40 -19.27 -0.69
N TYR A 190 23.38 -18.54 -0.25
CA TYR A 190 23.00 -18.49 1.17
C TYR A 190 22.49 -19.83 1.68
N GLY A 191 21.66 -20.52 0.90
CA GLY A 191 21.13 -21.84 1.24
C GLY A 191 22.26 -22.86 1.43
N ALA A 192 23.23 -22.90 0.53
CA ALA A 192 24.40 -23.76 0.63
C ALA A 192 25.25 -23.42 1.86
N ALA A 193 25.46 -22.14 2.17
CA ALA A 193 26.22 -21.72 3.35
C ALA A 193 25.49 -22.09 4.65
N LEU A 194 24.17 -21.90 4.72
CA LEU A 194 23.37 -22.30 5.87
C LEU A 194 23.36 -23.82 6.07
N ALA A 195 23.23 -24.59 4.98
CA ALA A 195 23.31 -26.05 5.04
C ALA A 195 24.66 -26.54 5.54
N ASP A 196 25.77 -25.89 5.11
CA ASP A 196 27.11 -26.19 5.57
C ASP A 196 27.27 -25.87 7.08
N MET A 197 26.79 -24.69 7.53
CA MET A 197 26.82 -24.32 8.96
C MET A 197 25.98 -25.25 9.85
N ALA A 198 24.86 -25.77 9.33
CA ALA A 198 24.01 -26.72 10.05
C ALA A 198 24.76 -28.04 10.39
N SER A 199 25.78 -28.42 9.61
CA SER A 199 26.60 -29.57 9.82
C SER A 199 27.70 -29.38 10.87
N ILE A 200 27.89 -28.13 11.37
CA ILE A 200 28.88 -27.80 12.41
C ILE A 200 28.28 -28.01 13.81
N ASP A 201 29.12 -28.47 14.76
CA ASP A 201 28.76 -28.77 16.13
C ASP A 201 27.73 -27.81 16.80
N ASN A 202 26.68 -28.39 17.36
CA ASN A 202 25.61 -27.72 18.12
C ASN A 202 24.77 -26.66 17.37
N GLY A 203 24.95 -26.41 16.12
CA GLY A 203 24.13 -25.49 15.33
C GLY A 203 24.16 -24.03 15.79
N ALA A 204 25.08 -23.64 16.68
CA ALA A 204 25.14 -22.29 17.21
C ALA A 204 25.39 -21.23 16.13
N LEU A 205 26.39 -21.48 15.29
CA LEU A 205 26.72 -20.61 14.16
C LEU A 205 25.58 -20.55 13.12
N PHE A 206 24.91 -21.68 12.88
CA PHE A 206 23.75 -21.77 12.03
C PHE A 206 22.58 -20.89 12.54
N ASN A 207 22.28 -20.96 13.84
CA ASN A 207 21.23 -20.11 14.44
C ASN A 207 21.57 -18.63 14.33
N VAL A 208 22.84 -18.24 14.53
CA VAL A 208 23.30 -16.85 14.29
C VAL A 208 23.04 -16.43 12.86
N ALA A 209 23.47 -17.23 11.89
CA ALA A 209 23.27 -16.93 10.47
C ALA A 209 21.80 -16.85 10.08
N CYS A 210 20.95 -17.73 10.64
CA CYS A 210 19.51 -17.67 10.46
C CYS A 210 18.90 -16.36 10.98
N VAL A 211 19.28 -15.91 12.18
CA VAL A 211 18.78 -14.64 12.74
C VAL A 211 19.30 -13.45 11.93
N MET A 212 20.56 -13.46 11.50
CA MET A 212 21.10 -12.43 10.60
C MET A 212 20.32 -12.36 9.28
N ALA A 213 19.97 -13.50 8.70
CA ALA A 213 19.17 -13.57 7.47
C ALA A 213 17.73 -13.04 7.67
N LEU A 214 17.12 -13.32 8.82
CA LEU A 214 15.79 -12.80 9.16
C LEU A 214 15.82 -11.28 9.36
N MET A 215 16.79 -10.75 10.09
CA MET A 215 16.90 -9.33 10.42
C MET A 215 17.44 -8.48 9.27
N GLY A 216 18.34 -9.06 8.45
CA GLY A 216 19.02 -8.40 7.35
C GLY A 216 20.24 -7.57 7.78
N GLU A 217 20.11 -6.71 8.77
CA GLU A 217 21.17 -5.88 9.36
C GLU A 217 20.85 -5.57 10.81
N GLY A 218 21.86 -5.19 11.59
CA GLY A 218 21.65 -4.79 12.99
C GLY A 218 22.96 -4.71 13.79
N LYS A 219 22.81 -4.59 15.10
CA LYS A 219 23.95 -4.62 16.03
C LYS A 219 24.14 -6.03 16.61
N ILE A 220 25.37 -6.40 16.92
CA ILE A 220 25.68 -7.71 17.53
C ILE A 220 24.93 -7.89 18.85
N ALA A 221 24.72 -6.80 19.63
CA ALA A 221 23.93 -6.83 20.85
C ALA A 221 22.47 -7.27 20.62
N GLU A 222 21.91 -7.01 19.45
CA GLU A 222 20.55 -7.46 19.07
C GLU A 222 20.52 -8.98 18.84
N LEU A 223 21.57 -9.57 18.25
CA LEU A 223 21.71 -11.03 18.12
C LEU A 223 21.79 -11.70 19.49
N GLU A 224 22.57 -11.09 20.43
CA GLU A 224 22.69 -11.59 21.80
C GLU A 224 21.36 -11.53 22.55
N ALA A 225 20.59 -10.48 22.32
CA ALA A 225 19.24 -10.33 22.87
C ALA A 225 18.22 -11.35 22.29
N CYS A 226 18.46 -11.88 21.07
CA CYS A 226 17.74 -13.04 20.52
C CYS A 226 18.06 -14.37 21.24
N GLY A 227 18.94 -14.34 22.24
CA GLY A 227 19.44 -15.57 22.85
C GLY A 227 20.46 -16.31 22.00
N VAL A 228 21.02 -15.66 20.99
CA VAL A 228 22.03 -16.19 20.10
C VAL A 228 23.36 -15.50 20.43
N ARG A 229 24.29 -16.23 21.04
CA ARG A 229 25.59 -15.68 21.41
C ARG A 229 26.56 -15.79 20.25
N LEU A 230 27.12 -14.68 19.85
CA LEU A 230 28.17 -14.60 18.84
C LEU A 230 29.52 -14.34 19.52
N SER A 231 30.29 -15.41 19.76
CA SER A 231 31.63 -15.28 20.33
C SER A 231 32.60 -14.60 19.37
N MET A 232 33.71 -14.05 19.86
CA MET A 232 34.77 -13.50 18.99
C MET A 232 35.32 -14.52 18.01
N ILE A 233 35.33 -15.79 18.41
CA ILE A 233 35.75 -16.89 17.55
C ILE A 233 34.76 -17.10 16.41
N ASP A 234 33.44 -17.07 16.73
CA ASP A 234 32.38 -17.20 15.72
C ASP A 234 32.37 -16.01 14.73
N GLN A 235 32.62 -14.79 15.23
CA GLN A 235 32.82 -13.62 14.35
C GLN A 235 33.98 -13.83 13.38
N SER A 236 35.13 -14.35 13.87
CA SER A 236 36.26 -14.66 13.00
C SER A 236 35.93 -15.72 11.95
N TYR A 237 35.14 -16.73 12.29
CA TYR A 237 34.68 -17.75 11.35
C TYR A 237 33.76 -17.16 10.28
N LEU A 238 32.76 -16.32 10.68
CA LEU A 238 31.86 -15.66 9.73
C LEU A 238 32.63 -14.81 8.72
N VAL A 239 33.51 -13.94 9.19
CA VAL A 239 34.29 -13.03 8.33
C VAL A 239 35.21 -13.80 7.36
N ARG A 240 35.84 -14.87 7.85
CA ARG A 240 36.86 -15.62 7.08
C ARG A 240 36.26 -16.69 6.17
N ASP A 241 35.32 -17.48 6.69
CA ASP A 241 34.84 -18.70 6.09
C ASP A 241 33.46 -18.55 5.41
N TYR A 242 32.65 -17.60 5.87
CA TYR A 242 31.32 -17.29 5.33
C TYR A 242 31.13 -15.79 5.10
N PRO A 243 31.98 -15.18 4.25
CA PRO A 243 31.99 -13.70 4.09
C PRO A 243 30.75 -13.11 3.37
N ILE A 244 29.72 -13.89 3.14
CA ILE A 244 28.38 -13.43 2.77
C ILE A 244 27.62 -12.86 3.96
N PHE A 245 27.98 -13.26 5.19
CA PHE A 245 27.50 -12.65 6.40
C PHE A 245 28.52 -11.59 6.87
N GLY A 246 28.24 -10.34 6.56
CA GLY A 246 29.12 -9.22 6.95
C GLY A 246 29.08 -8.99 8.46
N VAL A 247 30.22 -9.01 9.10
CA VAL A 247 30.36 -8.62 10.51
C VAL A 247 31.46 -7.57 10.59
N ASP A 248 31.12 -6.39 11.11
CA ASP A 248 32.06 -5.33 11.43
C ASP A 248 32.40 -5.37 12.94
N PRO A 249 33.63 -5.79 13.30
CA PRO A 249 34.02 -5.89 14.69
C PRO A 249 34.24 -4.52 15.36
N VAL A 250 34.44 -3.44 14.57
CA VAL A 250 34.68 -2.09 15.09
C VAL A 250 33.35 -1.45 15.50
N ASP A 251 32.40 -1.44 14.59
CA ASP A 251 31.05 -0.88 14.83
C ASP A 251 30.14 -1.86 15.55
N ARG A 252 30.59 -3.09 15.80
CA ARG A 252 29.80 -4.17 16.37
C ARG A 252 28.46 -4.35 15.66
N SER A 253 28.47 -4.26 14.33
CA SER A 253 27.31 -4.41 13.47
C SER A 253 27.43 -5.64 12.59
N PHE A 254 26.29 -6.09 12.08
CA PHE A 254 26.23 -7.14 11.08
C PHE A 254 25.34 -6.73 9.92
N THR A 255 25.65 -7.27 8.75
CA THR A 255 24.84 -7.13 7.55
C THR A 255 24.72 -8.49 6.87
N CYS A 256 23.53 -8.83 6.43
CA CYS A 256 23.28 -9.96 5.56
C CYS A 256 23.14 -9.43 4.14
N MET A 257 23.90 -10.00 3.21
CA MET A 257 23.85 -9.60 1.81
C MET A 257 22.49 -9.88 1.18
N GLY A 258 22.16 -9.16 0.14
CA GLY A 258 20.89 -9.24 -0.54
C GLY A 258 19.97 -8.12 -0.08
N THR A 259 20.30 -6.91 -0.52
CA THR A 259 19.46 -5.73 -0.29
C THR A 259 18.23 -5.73 -1.20
N GLU A 260 18.10 -6.65 -2.14
CA GLU A 260 16.88 -6.79 -2.95
C GLU A 260 15.81 -7.51 -2.15
N ASP A 261 14.64 -6.87 -2.06
CA ASP A 261 13.55 -7.32 -1.21
C ASP A 261 13.07 -8.75 -1.52
N ASN A 262 13.20 -9.20 -2.76
CA ASN A 262 12.80 -10.54 -3.16
C ASN A 262 13.78 -11.63 -2.73
N ALA A 263 15.08 -11.45 -2.94
CA ALA A 263 16.09 -12.38 -2.46
C ALA A 263 16.01 -12.48 -0.93
N ARG A 264 15.83 -11.35 -0.25
CA ARG A 264 15.62 -11.28 1.20
C ARG A 264 14.36 -12.02 1.62
N LEU A 265 13.25 -11.85 0.93
CA LEU A 265 11.99 -12.53 1.27
C LEU A 265 12.11 -14.05 1.07
N ARG A 266 12.72 -14.52 -0.03
CA ARG A 266 12.96 -15.95 -0.28
C ARG A 266 13.89 -16.56 0.75
N LEU A 267 14.96 -15.85 1.11
CA LEU A 267 15.88 -16.27 2.16
C LEU A 267 15.19 -16.36 3.52
N ARG A 268 14.39 -15.35 3.88
CA ARG A 268 13.56 -15.35 5.09
C ARG A 268 12.58 -16.51 5.10
N LYS A 269 11.93 -16.79 3.95
CA LYS A 269 11.01 -17.93 3.81
C LYS A 269 11.73 -19.26 4.04
N MET A 270 12.87 -19.47 3.42
CA MET A 270 13.69 -20.67 3.63
C MET A 270 14.08 -20.84 5.11
N VAL A 271 14.51 -19.75 5.76
CA VAL A 271 14.85 -19.79 7.20
C VAL A 271 13.64 -20.05 8.07
N ALA A 272 12.51 -19.43 7.76
CA ALA A 272 11.25 -19.63 8.51
C ALA A 272 10.72 -21.07 8.39
N GLU A 273 10.91 -21.73 7.24
CA GLU A 273 10.56 -23.15 7.06
C GLU A 273 11.47 -24.08 7.89
N ILE A 274 12.74 -23.73 8.03
CA ILE A 274 13.75 -24.56 8.75
C ILE A 274 13.71 -24.28 10.26
N ARG A 275 13.50 -23.01 10.67
CA ARG A 275 13.56 -22.52 12.07
C ARG A 275 12.46 -21.54 12.40
N PRO A 276 11.19 -21.97 12.40
CA PRO A 276 10.04 -21.07 12.65
C PRO A 276 10.13 -20.37 14.02
N GLU A 277 10.73 -21.00 15.01
CA GLU A 277 10.89 -20.42 16.37
C GLU A 277 11.81 -19.18 16.40
N LEU A 278 12.69 -19.01 15.43
CA LEU A 278 13.57 -17.84 15.36
C LEU A 278 12.87 -16.61 14.78
N VAL A 279 11.82 -16.79 13.98
CA VAL A 279 11.07 -15.68 13.38
C VAL A 279 10.45 -14.80 14.47
N MET A 280 9.75 -15.40 15.41
CA MET A 280 9.14 -14.67 16.53
C MET A 280 10.17 -13.93 17.39
N ARG A 281 11.33 -14.57 17.64
CA ARG A 281 12.43 -13.94 18.36
C ARG A 281 13.01 -12.75 17.62
N ALA A 282 13.26 -12.89 16.31
CA ALA A 282 13.75 -11.80 15.45
C ALA A 282 12.77 -10.62 15.43
N ALA A 283 11.46 -10.89 15.26
CA ALA A 283 10.42 -9.87 15.27
C ALA A 283 10.40 -9.08 16.60
N ARG A 284 10.45 -9.78 17.75
CA ARG A 284 10.50 -9.12 19.08
C ARG A 284 11.71 -8.20 19.25
N ILE A 285 12.84 -8.56 18.69
CA ILE A 285 14.05 -7.77 18.86
C ILE A 285 14.05 -6.57 17.94
N LEU A 286 13.55 -6.74 16.73
CA LEU A 286 13.32 -5.62 15.85
C LEU A 286 12.39 -4.59 16.48
N LEU A 287 11.30 -5.04 17.15
CA LEU A 287 10.40 -4.15 17.89
C LEU A 287 11.12 -3.44 19.06
N LYS A 288 11.91 -4.16 19.85
CA LYS A 288 12.72 -3.56 20.93
C LYS A 288 13.74 -2.54 20.41
N ALA A 289 14.27 -2.74 19.20
CA ALA A 289 15.19 -1.81 18.54
C ALA A 289 14.47 -0.64 17.83
N GLY A 290 13.14 -0.54 17.94
CA GLY A 290 12.33 0.49 17.24
C GLY A 290 12.20 0.28 15.72
N ARG A 291 12.55 -0.90 15.22
CA ARG A 291 12.51 -1.25 13.78
C ARG A 291 11.18 -1.92 13.43
N CYS A 292 10.08 -1.20 13.65
CA CYS A 292 8.73 -1.73 13.53
C CYS A 292 8.40 -2.19 12.10
N ASP A 293 8.83 -1.46 11.06
CA ASP A 293 8.65 -1.86 9.64
C ASP A 293 9.19 -3.28 9.39
N ALA A 294 10.44 -3.53 9.74
CA ALA A 294 11.10 -4.82 9.50
C ALA A 294 10.48 -5.95 10.34
N ALA A 295 10.02 -5.63 11.56
CA ALA A 295 9.33 -6.59 12.42
C ALA A 295 7.97 -6.99 11.86
N MET A 296 7.19 -6.02 11.39
CA MET A 296 5.87 -6.27 10.82
C MET A 296 5.95 -6.96 9.47
N ASP A 297 6.97 -6.68 8.65
CA ASP A 297 7.25 -7.46 7.42
C ASP A 297 7.49 -8.95 7.73
N LEU A 298 8.22 -9.26 8.80
CA LEU A 298 8.41 -10.65 9.24
C LEU A 298 7.12 -11.25 9.78
N ALA A 299 6.39 -10.51 10.60
CA ALA A 299 5.14 -10.96 11.20
C ALA A 299 4.07 -11.23 10.14
N ASP A 300 3.92 -10.32 9.17
CA ASP A 300 2.94 -10.45 8.10
C ASP A 300 3.23 -11.65 7.17
N ALA A 301 4.51 -11.92 6.91
CA ALA A 301 4.90 -12.97 5.98
C ALA A 301 4.93 -14.38 6.60
N PHE A 302 5.28 -14.52 7.90
CA PHE A 302 5.69 -15.82 8.45
C PHE A 302 5.08 -16.16 9.82
N LEU A 303 4.43 -15.22 10.51
CA LEU A 303 3.80 -15.49 11.80
C LEU A 303 2.31 -15.80 11.63
N ASP A 304 1.81 -16.69 12.48
CA ASP A 304 0.38 -16.94 12.58
C ASP A 304 -0.32 -15.86 13.40
N ARG A 305 -1.66 -15.94 13.44
CA ARG A 305 -2.50 -14.99 14.15
C ARG A 305 -2.17 -14.90 15.65
N ASP A 306 -1.91 -16.03 16.29
CA ASP A 306 -1.70 -16.09 17.73
C ASP A 306 -0.35 -15.45 18.11
N ALA A 307 0.68 -15.64 17.29
CA ALA A 307 1.96 -14.96 17.45
C ALA A 307 1.85 -13.44 17.26
N VAL A 308 1.04 -12.97 16.32
CA VAL A 308 0.79 -11.53 16.13
C VAL A 308 0.01 -10.95 17.30
N LEU A 309 -0.96 -11.69 17.87
CA LEU A 309 -1.65 -11.29 19.11
C LEU A 309 -0.67 -11.09 20.26
N GLU A 310 0.26 -12.01 20.44
CA GLU A 310 1.30 -11.90 21.47
C GLU A 310 2.19 -10.67 21.27
N LEU A 311 2.63 -10.39 20.02
CA LEU A 311 3.38 -9.18 19.71
C LEU A 311 2.58 -7.90 19.96
N ALA A 312 1.32 -7.88 19.57
CA ALA A 312 0.42 -6.75 19.83
C ALA A 312 0.24 -6.51 21.33
N GLY A 313 0.11 -7.57 22.14
CA GLY A 313 0.02 -7.46 23.59
C GLY A 313 1.27 -6.84 24.24
N GLN A 314 2.46 -7.11 23.71
CA GLN A 314 3.72 -6.61 24.24
C GLN A 314 4.13 -5.24 23.70
N TYR A 315 3.84 -4.93 22.43
CA TYR A 315 4.32 -3.76 21.73
C TYR A 315 3.21 -2.93 21.09
N GLY A 316 1.96 -3.09 21.52
CA GLY A 316 0.79 -2.45 20.92
C GLY A 316 0.87 -0.93 20.86
N VAL A 317 1.48 -0.28 21.86
CA VAL A 317 1.70 1.16 21.90
C VAL A 317 2.65 1.58 20.76
N ASP A 318 3.81 0.92 20.66
CA ASP A 318 4.81 1.25 19.65
C ASP A 318 4.27 1.03 18.24
N LEU A 319 3.57 -0.10 18.03
CA LEU A 319 2.95 -0.43 16.74
C LEU A 319 1.85 0.57 16.35
N ALA A 320 1.03 1.02 17.30
CA ALA A 320 0.01 2.02 17.04
C ALA A 320 0.62 3.39 16.69
N LEU A 321 1.62 3.85 17.47
CA LEU A 321 2.26 5.15 17.26
C LEU A 321 3.13 5.21 16.02
N THR A 322 3.77 4.11 15.62
CA THR A 322 4.60 4.04 14.39
C THR A 322 3.78 3.81 13.12
N GLY A 323 2.45 3.66 13.20
CA GLY A 323 1.56 3.54 12.06
C GLY A 323 1.33 2.10 11.57
N HIS A 324 1.68 1.08 12.37
CA HIS A 324 1.48 -0.34 12.05
C HIS A 324 0.15 -0.92 12.55
N GLY A 325 -0.74 -0.07 13.06
CA GLY A 325 -2.06 -0.53 13.52
C GLY A 325 -2.85 -1.27 12.44
N GLY A 326 -2.78 -0.82 11.20
CA GLY A 326 -3.42 -1.48 10.05
C GLY A 326 -2.87 -2.87 9.75
N ASP A 327 -1.55 -3.07 9.92
CA ASP A 327 -0.90 -4.36 9.70
C ASP A 327 -1.31 -5.36 10.78
N VAL A 328 -1.35 -4.93 12.05
CA VAL A 328 -1.83 -5.73 13.17
C VAL A 328 -3.29 -6.14 12.96
N CYS A 329 -4.17 -5.19 12.65
CA CYS A 329 -5.59 -5.47 12.39
C CYS A 329 -5.79 -6.49 11.28
N ARG A 330 -5.05 -6.34 10.18
CA ARG A 330 -5.08 -7.26 9.04
C ARG A 330 -4.64 -8.66 9.44
N ALA A 331 -3.51 -8.77 10.15
CA ALA A 331 -2.97 -10.05 10.55
C ALA A 331 -3.90 -10.79 11.52
N VAL A 332 -4.54 -10.07 12.44
CA VAL A 332 -5.53 -10.62 13.40
C VAL A 332 -6.83 -11.06 12.70
N LEU A 333 -7.26 -10.33 11.66
CA LEU A 333 -8.49 -10.62 10.90
C LEU A 333 -8.28 -11.66 9.79
N ARG A 334 -7.07 -12.19 9.59
CA ARG A 334 -6.83 -13.26 8.61
C ARG A 334 -7.68 -14.50 8.93
N THR A 335 -8.68 -14.74 8.10
CA THR A 335 -9.48 -15.97 8.10
C THR A 335 -8.83 -16.98 7.16
N THR A 336 -7.78 -17.66 7.60
CA THR A 336 -7.12 -18.67 6.74
C THR A 336 -7.67 -20.08 6.92
N ASP A 337 -8.46 -20.35 7.97
CA ASP A 337 -9.06 -21.66 8.18
C ASP A 337 -10.48 -21.54 8.75
N ALA A 338 -11.44 -22.09 8.04
CA ALA A 338 -12.83 -22.25 8.52
C ALA A 338 -12.94 -23.13 9.77
N ASP A 339 -11.87 -23.84 10.13
CA ASP A 339 -11.81 -24.80 11.24
C ASP A 339 -11.10 -24.26 12.49
N LYS A 340 -10.60 -23.00 12.49
CA LYS A 340 -9.96 -22.44 13.69
C LYS A 340 -10.99 -21.88 14.68
N PRO A 341 -10.81 -22.13 16.00
CA PRO A 341 -11.73 -21.61 17.01
C PRO A 341 -11.82 -20.08 17.00
N ALA A 342 -12.89 -19.57 17.61
CA ALA A 342 -13.12 -18.14 17.77
C ALA A 342 -11.87 -17.46 18.38
N LEU A 343 -11.66 -16.19 18.06
CA LEU A 343 -10.57 -15.40 18.60
C LEU A 343 -10.75 -15.25 20.14
N GLU A 344 -9.87 -15.82 20.91
CA GLU A 344 -9.88 -15.74 22.37
C GLU A 344 -8.55 -15.12 22.89
N PRO A 345 -8.29 -13.84 22.64
CA PRO A 345 -7.07 -13.21 23.11
C PRO A 345 -7.09 -12.99 24.63
N THR A 346 -5.93 -12.99 25.22
CA THR A 346 -5.77 -12.54 26.62
C THR A 346 -6.14 -11.05 26.73
N PRO A 347 -6.49 -10.53 27.90
CA PRO A 347 -6.81 -9.12 28.08
C PRO A 347 -5.69 -8.18 27.63
N THR A 348 -4.42 -8.57 27.81
CA THR A 348 -3.26 -7.78 27.35
C THR A 348 -3.15 -7.77 25.84
N GLU A 349 -3.34 -8.90 25.18
CA GLU A 349 -3.38 -9.00 23.72
C GLU A 349 -4.57 -8.24 23.14
N ALA A 350 -5.74 -8.37 23.77
CA ALA A 350 -6.93 -7.62 23.38
C ALA A 350 -6.71 -6.12 23.46
N LEU A 351 -6.04 -5.62 24.51
CA LEU A 351 -5.70 -4.20 24.63
C LEU A 351 -4.71 -3.75 23.55
N GLY A 352 -3.69 -4.56 23.25
CA GLY A 352 -2.74 -4.26 22.17
C GLY A 352 -3.40 -4.16 20.80
N VAL A 353 -4.29 -5.11 20.48
CA VAL A 353 -5.08 -5.06 19.24
C VAL A 353 -6.09 -3.91 19.26
N TYR A 354 -6.66 -3.59 20.42
CA TYR A 354 -7.52 -2.43 20.59
C TYR A 354 -6.79 -1.13 20.22
N LEU A 355 -5.57 -0.94 20.74
CA LEU A 355 -4.71 0.19 20.40
C LEU A 355 -4.47 0.30 18.88
N ALA A 356 -4.13 -0.82 18.25
CA ALA A 356 -3.94 -0.90 16.82
C ALA A 356 -5.23 -0.56 16.07
N ALA A 357 -6.38 -1.10 16.48
CA ALA A 357 -7.67 -0.88 15.83
C ALA A 357 -8.13 0.58 15.96
N VAL A 358 -7.93 1.19 17.13
CA VAL A 358 -8.28 2.59 17.36
C VAL A 358 -7.40 3.52 16.54
N SER A 359 -6.10 3.26 16.44
CA SER A 359 -5.16 4.11 15.67
C SER A 359 -5.49 4.19 14.17
N VAL A 360 -6.20 3.19 13.63
CA VAL A 360 -6.63 3.14 12.22
C VAL A 360 -8.15 3.22 12.04
N SER A 361 -8.86 3.63 13.09
CA SER A 361 -10.32 3.80 13.07
C SER A 361 -11.12 2.54 12.67
N ASN A 362 -10.63 1.36 13.05
CA ASN A 362 -11.37 0.11 12.90
C ASN A 362 -12.30 -0.12 14.11
N THR A 363 -13.46 0.56 14.11
CA THR A 363 -14.43 0.58 15.23
C THR A 363 -14.98 -0.79 15.58
N LYS A 364 -15.22 -1.65 14.59
CA LYS A 364 -15.78 -2.99 14.83
C LYS A 364 -14.82 -3.86 15.62
N LEU A 365 -13.55 -3.88 15.22
CA LEU A 365 -12.53 -4.63 15.91
C LEU A 365 -12.23 -4.02 17.28
N ALA A 366 -12.18 -2.69 17.39
CA ALA A 366 -11.98 -2.00 18.66
C ALA A 366 -13.07 -2.34 19.67
N ARG A 367 -14.36 -2.27 19.31
CA ARG A 367 -15.48 -2.65 20.19
C ARG A 367 -15.42 -4.11 20.62
N TYR A 368 -15.07 -5.01 19.70
CA TYR A 368 -14.94 -6.43 20.03
C TYR A 368 -13.81 -6.65 21.04
N MET A 369 -12.64 -6.05 20.86
CA MET A 369 -11.51 -6.15 21.78
C MET A 369 -11.81 -5.47 23.14
N ALA A 370 -12.49 -4.33 23.14
CA ALA A 370 -12.94 -3.68 24.37
C ALA A 370 -13.86 -4.59 25.21
N SER A 371 -14.79 -5.29 24.58
CA SER A 371 -15.70 -6.22 25.27
C SER A 371 -14.95 -7.37 25.94
N ILE A 372 -13.84 -7.84 25.36
CA ILE A 372 -13.00 -8.88 25.98
C ILE A 372 -12.31 -8.34 27.23
N VAL A 373 -11.76 -7.13 27.16
CA VAL A 373 -11.12 -6.47 28.31
C VAL A 373 -12.14 -6.19 29.42
N GLU A 374 -13.37 -5.77 29.09
CA GLU A 374 -14.44 -5.50 30.05
C GLU A 374 -14.87 -6.75 30.83
N HIS A 375 -14.95 -7.88 30.14
CA HIS A 375 -15.35 -9.16 30.78
C HIS A 375 -14.20 -9.89 31.48
N ALA A 376 -12.99 -9.35 31.44
CA ALA A 376 -11.81 -9.95 32.04
C ALA A 376 -11.86 -9.93 33.57
N SER A 377 -11.23 -10.92 34.22
CA SER A 377 -11.13 -10.95 35.69
C SER A 377 -10.30 -9.79 36.22
N ALA A 378 -10.62 -9.29 37.44
CA ALA A 378 -9.85 -8.24 38.09
C ALA A 378 -8.36 -8.57 38.29
N GLN A 379 -7.99 -9.85 38.30
CA GLN A 379 -6.61 -10.30 38.37
C GLN A 379 -5.90 -10.18 37.02
N SER A 380 -6.54 -10.59 35.93
CA SER A 380 -5.98 -10.48 34.59
C SER A 380 -5.82 -9.02 34.13
N VAL A 381 -6.72 -8.13 34.56
CA VAL A 381 -6.63 -6.68 34.30
C VAL A 381 -5.44 -6.03 35.01
N ARG A 382 -5.02 -6.57 36.19
CA ARG A 382 -3.83 -6.08 36.90
C ARG A 382 -2.51 -6.39 36.23
N GLU A 383 -2.48 -7.33 35.28
CA GLU A 383 -1.30 -7.67 34.45
C GLU A 383 -1.11 -6.70 33.28
N ILE A 384 -2.12 -5.88 33.00
CA ILE A 384 -2.04 -4.89 31.94
C ILE A 384 -1.16 -3.72 32.40
N ASP A 385 -0.22 -3.35 31.53
CA ASP A 385 0.65 -2.20 31.77
C ASP A 385 -0.15 -0.88 31.80
N LEU A 386 0.13 -0.06 32.83
CA LEU A 386 -0.54 1.22 33.05
C LEU A 386 -0.38 2.17 31.86
N VAL A 387 0.78 2.16 31.18
CA VAL A 387 1.04 3.02 30.02
C VAL A 387 0.12 2.61 28.87
N SER A 388 0.08 1.32 28.54
CA SER A 388 -0.79 0.79 27.48
C SER A 388 -2.27 1.11 27.73
N TRP A 389 -2.73 1.00 28.97
CA TRP A 389 -4.11 1.35 29.35
C TRP A 389 -4.41 2.84 29.14
N LYS A 390 -3.52 3.71 29.59
CA LYS A 390 -3.68 5.15 29.42
C LYS A 390 -3.63 5.55 27.96
N VAL A 391 -2.69 5.01 27.18
CA VAL A 391 -2.64 5.24 25.73
C VAL A 391 -3.94 4.80 25.05
N ALA A 392 -4.51 3.67 25.47
CA ALA A 392 -5.78 3.20 24.91
C ALA A 392 -6.94 4.16 25.21
N GLN A 393 -7.06 4.62 26.47
CA GLN A 393 -8.07 5.63 26.82
C GLN A 393 -7.94 6.90 25.99
N VAL A 394 -6.72 7.31 25.74
CA VAL A 394 -6.31 8.49 25.04
C VAL A 394 -6.62 8.46 23.56
N LEU A 395 -6.17 7.39 22.89
CA LEU A 395 -6.47 7.17 21.47
C LEU A 395 -7.98 7.04 21.24
N THR A 396 -8.71 6.44 22.20
CA THR A 396 -10.17 6.34 22.11
C THR A 396 -10.80 7.72 22.03
N VAL A 397 -10.46 8.62 22.96
CA VAL A 397 -11.00 9.98 22.98
C VAL A 397 -10.57 10.76 21.72
N VAL A 398 -9.33 10.60 21.29
CA VAL A 398 -8.78 11.27 20.11
C VAL A 398 -9.46 10.83 18.82
N CYS A 399 -9.70 9.53 18.66
CA CYS A 399 -10.21 8.98 17.40
C CYS A 399 -11.73 8.99 17.31
N TYR A 400 -12.44 8.95 18.45
CA TYR A 400 -13.89 8.75 18.47
C TYR A 400 -14.67 9.80 19.30
N GLY A 401 -13.99 10.77 19.92
CA GLY A 401 -14.64 11.73 20.83
C GLY A 401 -15.24 11.04 22.05
N ASP A 402 -16.42 11.47 22.47
CA ASP A 402 -17.16 10.89 23.61
C ASP A 402 -17.81 9.53 23.34
N CYS A 403 -17.45 8.84 22.26
CA CYS A 403 -17.98 7.50 21.98
C CYS A 403 -17.57 6.53 23.10
N GLU A 404 -18.55 6.00 23.81
CA GLU A 404 -18.40 4.89 24.74
C GLU A 404 -17.96 3.64 23.95
N LEU A 405 -16.66 3.45 23.78
CA LEU A 405 -16.10 2.22 23.21
C LEU A 405 -15.95 1.10 24.25
N GLY A 406 -16.51 1.28 25.44
CA GLY A 406 -16.64 0.22 26.44
C GLY A 406 -15.38 -0.13 27.20
N LEU A 407 -14.29 0.67 27.16
CA LEU A 407 -13.15 0.44 28.06
C LEU A 407 -13.56 0.74 29.49
N PRO A 408 -13.41 -0.22 30.45
CA PRO A 408 -13.83 -0.03 31.82
C PRO A 408 -13.06 1.11 32.49
N ALA A 409 -13.72 1.77 33.48
CA ALA A 409 -13.10 2.80 34.30
C ALA A 409 -11.88 2.24 35.04
N ASN A 410 -10.82 3.04 35.13
CA ASN A 410 -9.48 2.77 35.60
C ASN A 410 -9.43 1.81 36.81
N PRO A 411 -8.92 0.57 36.72
CA PRO A 411 -8.58 -0.22 37.89
C PRO A 411 -7.41 0.46 38.60
N ALA A 412 -7.38 0.38 39.94
CA ALA A 412 -6.29 0.91 40.76
C ALA A 412 -4.96 0.18 40.43
N LEU A 413 -4.20 0.72 39.47
CA LEU A 413 -2.92 0.19 39.01
C LEU A 413 -1.77 0.72 39.91
N PRO A 414 -0.72 -0.06 40.16
CA PRO A 414 0.40 0.37 41.01
C PRO A 414 1.13 1.55 40.38
N LYS A 415 1.37 2.60 41.16
CA LYS A 415 2.11 3.79 40.71
C LYS A 415 3.60 3.49 40.68
N ASN A 416 4.18 3.45 39.50
CA ASN A 416 5.61 3.48 39.31
C ASN A 416 5.99 4.91 38.84
N GLU A 417 6.97 5.57 39.53
CA GLU A 417 7.26 6.99 39.32
C GLU A 417 7.71 7.35 37.88
N ALA A 418 8.45 6.47 37.21
CA ALA A 418 8.87 6.68 35.84
C ALA A 418 7.70 6.57 34.83
N SER A 419 6.72 5.69 35.12
CA SER A 419 5.51 5.56 34.31
C SER A 419 4.57 6.76 34.47
N CYS A 420 4.59 7.48 35.59
CA CYS A 420 3.72 8.64 35.85
C CYS A 420 4.07 9.84 34.95
N ALA A 421 5.35 10.11 34.70
CA ALA A 421 5.77 11.27 33.90
C ALA A 421 5.43 11.05 32.39
N ALA A 422 5.68 9.85 31.87
CA ALA A 422 5.28 9.49 30.49
C ALA A 422 3.74 9.54 30.33
N LEU A 423 3.00 9.16 31.39
CA LEU A 423 1.54 9.20 31.43
C LEU A 423 0.97 10.61 31.48
N ASP A 424 1.60 11.52 32.24
CA ASP A 424 1.15 12.92 32.33
C ASP A 424 1.38 13.62 30.98
N MET A 425 2.48 13.31 30.31
CA MET A 425 2.75 13.87 28.98
C MET A 425 1.83 13.30 27.90
N LEU A 426 1.58 11.99 27.93
CA LEU A 426 0.62 11.36 27.03
C LEU A 426 -0.80 11.86 27.31
N SER A 427 -1.18 12.07 28.57
CA SER A 427 -2.46 12.66 28.97
C SER A 427 -2.60 14.10 28.45
N ALA A 428 -1.53 14.90 28.48
CA ALA A 428 -1.52 16.24 27.90
C ALA A 428 -1.65 16.23 26.37
N HIS A 429 -0.95 15.32 25.70
CA HIS A 429 -1.06 15.10 24.25
C HIS A 429 -2.49 14.72 23.84
N ILE A 430 -3.17 13.95 24.68
CA ILE A 430 -4.52 13.48 24.47
C ILE A 430 -5.54 14.55 24.73
N GLU A 431 -5.34 15.27 25.80
CA GLU A 431 -6.22 16.40 26.12
C GLU A 431 -6.20 17.44 24.99
N VAL A 432 -5.04 17.65 24.36
CA VAL A 432 -4.93 18.52 23.19
C VAL A 432 -5.71 17.95 22.01
N LYS A 433 -5.59 16.64 21.69
CA LYS A 433 -6.34 16.01 20.60
C LYS A 433 -7.83 15.83 20.92
N SER A 434 -8.20 15.48 22.14
CA SER A 434 -9.62 15.39 22.53
C SER A 434 -10.35 16.72 22.41
N ARG A 435 -9.63 17.82 22.62
CA ARG A 435 -10.17 19.17 22.37
C ARG A 435 -10.33 19.52 20.91
N LEU A 436 -9.72 18.78 19.99
CA LEU A 436 -9.95 18.89 18.54
C LEU A 436 -11.22 18.16 18.10
N THR A 437 -11.57 17.08 18.78
CA THR A 437 -12.75 16.28 18.51
C THR A 437 -13.94 16.71 19.37
N GLU A 438 -13.70 17.10 20.61
CA GLU A 438 -14.67 17.77 21.45
C GLU A 438 -14.68 19.28 21.16
N GLN A 439 -15.85 19.81 20.87
CA GLN A 439 -16.15 21.20 20.85
C GLN A 439 -15.19 21.99 21.73
N ALA A 440 -14.25 22.72 21.14
CA ALA A 440 -13.39 23.63 21.88
C ALA A 440 -14.23 24.69 22.56
N LYS A 441 -14.88 24.37 23.69
CA LYS A 441 -15.74 25.27 24.43
C LYS A 441 -14.98 26.42 25.07
N ASP A 442 -13.66 26.27 25.30
CA ASP A 442 -12.86 27.32 25.93
C ASP A 442 -11.43 27.36 25.41
N GLY A 443 -11.10 28.34 24.54
CA GLY A 443 -9.74 28.62 24.07
C GLY A 443 -8.74 29.09 25.15
N ALA A 444 -9.13 29.11 26.42
CA ALA A 444 -8.31 29.60 27.54
C ALA A 444 -7.36 28.52 28.14
N ALA A 445 -7.61 27.24 27.91
CA ALA A 445 -6.87 26.17 28.56
C ALA A 445 -5.57 25.76 27.84
N LEU A 446 -5.38 26.07 26.55
CA LEU A 446 -4.13 25.83 25.82
C LEU A 446 -2.95 26.70 26.25
N SER A 447 -3.23 27.87 26.86
CA SER A 447 -2.18 28.76 27.38
C SER A 447 -1.55 28.30 28.70
N GLY A 448 -2.11 27.25 29.34
CA GLY A 448 -1.64 26.70 30.63
C GLY A 448 -0.62 25.56 30.52
N LEU A 449 -0.41 24.99 29.32
CA LEU A 449 0.59 23.94 29.09
C LEU A 449 1.99 24.56 28.96
N LYS A 450 2.47 25.18 30.03
CA LYS A 450 3.89 25.50 30.18
C LYS A 450 4.63 24.20 30.52
N ALA A 451 5.51 23.79 29.59
CA ALA A 451 6.44 22.70 29.83
C ALA A 451 7.16 22.90 31.18
N ASN A 452 6.80 22.10 32.16
CA ASN A 452 7.61 21.99 33.37
C ASN A 452 8.91 21.29 33.02
N LYS A 453 10.00 22.02 33.20
CA LYS A 453 11.38 21.58 32.95
C LYS A 453 11.79 20.49 33.90
N VAL A 454 11.56 19.25 33.64
CA VAL A 454 12.33 18.14 34.31
C VAL A 454 12.20 16.87 33.45
N TYR A 455 13.28 16.37 32.84
CA TYR A 455 13.65 14.98 32.51
C TYR A 455 14.36 14.84 31.14
N ASP A 456 15.49 14.13 31.17
CA ASP A 456 16.59 14.32 30.20
C ASP A 456 16.60 13.44 28.91
N CYS A 457 15.76 12.45 28.69
CA CYS A 457 15.82 11.61 27.48
C CYS A 457 14.47 11.28 26.83
N GLU A 458 13.41 11.12 27.61
CA GLU A 458 12.07 10.79 27.08
C GLU A 458 11.22 12.03 26.78
N LEU A 459 11.60 13.17 27.32
CA LEU A 459 11.00 14.49 27.12
C LEU A 459 11.00 14.94 25.65
N ASP A 460 12.01 14.56 24.90
CA ASP A 460 12.23 15.04 23.56
C ASP A 460 11.13 14.53 22.58
N ILE A 461 10.67 13.30 22.75
CA ILE A 461 9.61 12.72 21.92
C ILE A 461 8.25 13.35 22.25
N ALA A 462 7.93 13.49 23.51
CA ALA A 462 6.65 14.05 23.92
C ALA A 462 6.55 15.55 23.60
N GLU A 463 7.63 16.31 23.73
CA GLU A 463 7.67 17.71 23.30
C GLU A 463 7.42 17.83 21.78
N ILE A 464 8.01 16.97 20.97
CA ILE A 464 7.83 16.96 19.50
C ILE A 464 6.37 16.57 19.16
N LEU A 465 5.79 15.57 19.83
CA LEU A 465 4.39 15.18 19.63
C LEU A 465 3.43 16.30 20.03
N ILE A 466 3.67 16.96 21.16
CA ILE A 466 2.88 18.12 21.62
C ILE A 466 2.98 19.26 20.60
N ARG A 467 4.16 19.52 20.03
CA ARG A 467 4.32 20.53 18.99
C ARG A 467 3.52 20.18 17.73
N ALA A 468 3.57 18.91 17.28
CA ALA A 468 2.80 18.45 16.14
C ALA A 468 1.28 18.60 16.37
N ASP A 469 0.79 18.24 17.55
CA ASP A 469 -0.62 18.39 17.89
C ASP A 469 -1.06 19.86 18.04
N ARG A 470 -0.20 20.70 18.59
CA ARG A 470 -0.46 22.14 18.65
C ARG A 470 -0.61 22.72 17.25
N MET A 471 0.20 22.32 16.28
CA MET A 471 0.07 22.74 14.89
C MET A 471 -1.27 22.30 14.28
N LEU A 472 -1.73 21.10 14.60
CA LEU A 472 -3.03 20.59 14.18
C LEU A 472 -4.17 21.41 14.81
N VAL A 473 -4.10 21.71 16.12
CA VAL A 473 -5.08 22.58 16.80
C VAL A 473 -5.14 23.97 16.19
N GLU A 474 -3.99 24.58 15.95
CA GLU A 474 -3.90 25.90 15.33
C GLU A 474 -4.50 25.91 13.91
N LEU A 475 -4.34 24.82 13.15
CA LEU A 475 -4.99 24.64 11.85
C LEU A 475 -6.51 24.70 11.97
N PHE A 476 -7.08 23.92 12.89
CA PHE A 476 -8.54 23.84 13.06
C PHE A 476 -9.11 25.11 13.72
N ASP A 477 -8.43 25.68 14.71
CA ASP A 477 -8.89 26.92 15.39
C ASP A 477 -8.70 28.18 14.52
N GLY A 478 -7.90 28.08 13.45
CA GLY A 478 -7.69 29.18 12.52
C GLY A 478 -6.75 30.28 13.05
N SER A 479 -5.97 30.01 14.09
CA SER A 479 -5.01 30.95 14.67
C SER A 479 -3.68 31.01 13.90
N PHE A 480 -3.74 31.17 12.58
CA PHE A 480 -2.55 31.29 11.74
C PHE A 480 -1.86 32.61 11.94
N MET A 481 -0.67 32.59 12.50
CA MET A 481 0.23 33.75 12.56
C MET A 481 1.53 33.44 11.79
N GLY A 482 1.81 34.19 10.73
CA GLY A 482 3.03 34.13 9.94
C GLY A 482 3.26 32.81 9.18
N ILE A 483 3.26 32.82 7.84
CA ILE A 483 3.37 31.57 7.06
C ILE A 483 4.82 31.05 7.09
N ASP A 484 5.82 31.90 6.85
CA ASP A 484 7.20 31.47 6.61
C ASP A 484 7.92 30.93 7.86
N GLU A 485 7.83 31.60 9.00
CA GLU A 485 8.49 31.14 10.24
C GLU A 485 7.92 29.82 10.78
N ARG A 486 6.63 29.58 10.55
CA ARG A 486 5.94 28.37 11.01
C ARG A 486 6.18 27.17 10.09
N ASP A 487 6.35 27.38 8.81
CA ASP A 487 6.65 26.29 7.87
C ASP A 487 8.05 25.70 8.16
N ASP A 488 9.01 26.52 8.57
CA ASP A 488 10.32 26.06 9.05
C ASP A 488 10.23 25.26 10.35
N GLU A 489 9.39 25.69 11.30
CA GLU A 489 9.14 24.95 12.55
C GLU A 489 8.48 23.62 12.28
N MET A 490 7.49 23.57 11.38
CA MET A 490 6.82 22.34 10.97
C MET A 490 7.76 21.36 10.29
N SER A 491 8.61 21.84 9.38
CA SER A 491 9.60 21.02 8.69
C SER A 491 10.60 20.40 9.68
N ARG A 492 11.11 21.18 10.63
CA ARG A 492 11.99 20.66 11.70
C ARG A 492 11.28 19.64 12.60
N THR A 493 10.01 19.89 12.95
CA THR A 493 9.22 18.96 13.77
C THR A 493 9.01 17.64 13.02
N ARG A 494 8.68 17.69 11.72
CA ARG A 494 8.56 16.50 10.86
C ARG A 494 9.87 15.72 10.79
N GLU A 495 11.00 16.39 10.52
CA GLU A 495 12.32 15.75 10.45
C GLU A 495 12.69 15.08 11.77
N ALA A 496 12.35 15.69 12.89
CA ALA A 496 12.59 15.13 14.20
C ALA A 496 11.70 13.89 14.49
N LEU A 497 10.46 13.87 13.98
CA LEU A 497 9.57 12.71 14.05
C LEU A 497 10.04 11.57 13.13
N ASP A 498 10.42 11.89 11.89
CA ASP A 498 10.95 10.92 10.93
C ASP A 498 12.26 10.26 11.44
N ALA A 499 13.17 11.06 12.03
CA ALA A 499 14.42 10.57 12.61
C ALA A 499 14.20 9.58 13.78
N ARG A 500 13.06 9.65 14.45
CA ARG A 500 12.67 8.76 15.54
C ARG A 500 11.75 7.60 15.11
N GLY A 501 11.47 7.48 13.80
CA GLY A 501 10.57 6.45 13.27
C GLY A 501 9.08 6.68 13.55
N LEU A 502 8.68 7.86 14.03
CA LEU A 502 7.30 8.22 14.33
C LEU A 502 6.58 8.70 13.05
N LYS A 503 6.37 7.79 12.12
CA LYS A 503 5.88 8.09 10.75
C LYS A 503 4.46 8.65 10.74
N ALA A 504 3.54 8.11 11.53
CA ALA A 504 2.15 8.58 11.53
C ALA A 504 2.01 10.03 11.99
N PRO A 505 2.61 10.48 13.11
CA PRO A 505 2.66 11.90 13.46
C PRO A 505 3.37 12.78 12.42
N ALA A 506 4.44 12.29 11.79
CA ALA A 506 5.14 13.01 10.73
C ALA A 506 4.24 13.27 9.52
N VAL A 507 3.42 12.29 9.13
CA VAL A 507 2.43 12.44 8.05
C VAL A 507 1.35 13.46 8.43
N TRP A 508 0.87 13.46 9.68
CA TRP A 508 -0.07 14.48 10.15
C TRP A 508 0.50 15.90 10.05
N VAL A 509 1.77 16.10 10.40
CA VAL A 509 2.44 17.41 10.24
C VAL A 509 2.51 17.82 8.76
N ARG A 510 2.80 16.88 7.86
CA ARG A 510 2.77 17.13 6.39
C ARG A 510 1.37 17.53 5.92
N MET A 511 0.32 16.88 6.41
CA MET A 511 -1.06 17.24 6.07
C MET A 511 -1.46 18.62 6.58
N VAL A 512 -1.03 18.98 7.78
CA VAL A 512 -1.23 20.34 8.32
C VAL A 512 -0.54 21.39 7.44
N LEU A 513 0.69 21.10 7.01
CA LEU A 513 1.43 21.96 6.10
C LEU A 513 0.73 22.10 4.74
N ALA A 514 0.26 20.98 4.18
CA ALA A 514 -0.49 20.97 2.92
C ALA A 514 -1.79 21.80 3.03
N ALA A 515 -2.56 21.63 4.12
CA ALA A 515 -3.78 22.38 4.36
C ALA A 515 -3.51 23.89 4.50
N ARG A 516 -2.42 24.28 5.16
CA ARG A 516 -2.00 25.68 5.29
C ARG A 516 -1.66 26.30 3.93
N ARG A 517 -0.88 25.56 3.11
CA ARG A 517 -0.52 26.01 1.76
C ARG A 517 -1.74 26.17 0.88
N LEU A 518 -2.68 25.23 0.97
CA LEU A 518 -3.94 25.29 0.24
C LEU A 518 -4.76 26.52 0.64
N LEU A 519 -4.87 26.81 1.95
CA LEU A 519 -5.56 28.01 2.47
C LEU A 519 -4.89 29.31 2.04
N ALA A 520 -3.56 29.30 1.90
CA ALA A 520 -2.78 30.46 1.46
C ALA A 520 -2.72 30.60 -0.08
N GLY A 521 -3.30 29.67 -0.84
CA GLY A 521 -3.22 29.68 -2.32
C GLY A 521 -1.80 29.46 -2.84
N LEU A 522 -0.92 28.83 -2.05
CA LEU A 522 0.46 28.54 -2.42
C LEU A 522 0.58 27.21 -3.15
N PRO A 523 1.54 27.05 -4.09
CA PRO A 523 1.75 25.80 -4.77
C PRO A 523 2.23 24.71 -3.77
N MET A 524 1.81 23.47 -4.00
CA MET A 524 2.30 22.34 -3.22
C MET A 524 3.79 22.10 -3.52
N THR A 525 4.56 21.72 -2.51
CA THR A 525 5.96 21.31 -2.62
C THR A 525 6.04 19.78 -2.63
N ASP A 526 7.20 19.21 -2.98
CA ASP A 526 7.43 17.77 -2.96
C ASP A 526 7.08 17.15 -1.59
N ASP A 527 7.37 17.87 -0.51
CA ASP A 527 7.07 17.44 0.87
C ASP A 527 5.57 17.48 1.23
N THR A 528 4.78 18.28 0.52
CA THR A 528 3.33 18.42 0.73
C THR A 528 2.51 17.75 -0.35
N ALA A 529 3.16 17.05 -1.29
CA ALA A 529 2.49 16.32 -2.35
C ALA A 529 1.65 15.18 -1.75
N PHE A 530 0.36 15.18 -2.06
CA PHE A 530 -0.57 14.16 -1.54
C PHE A 530 -0.22 12.75 -1.98
N ASN A 531 0.50 12.58 -3.09
CA ASN A 531 0.92 11.29 -3.61
C ASN A 531 1.77 10.48 -2.62
N GLU A 532 2.66 11.13 -1.85
CA GLU A 532 3.42 10.44 -0.81
C GLU A 532 2.59 10.15 0.43
N LEU A 533 1.72 11.11 0.81
CA LEU A 533 0.78 10.94 1.91
C LEU A 533 -0.19 9.79 1.63
N ASP A 534 -0.70 9.72 0.40
CA ASP A 534 -1.57 8.64 -0.07
C ASP A 534 -0.87 7.28 -0.04
N ARG A 535 0.38 7.20 -0.53
CA ARG A 535 1.16 5.96 -0.46
C ARG A 535 1.32 5.47 0.97
N PHE A 536 1.57 6.40 1.90
CA PHE A 536 1.68 6.06 3.31
C PHE A 536 0.34 5.59 3.87
N ALA A 537 -0.74 6.35 3.67
CA ALA A 537 -2.08 6.03 4.17
C ALA A 537 -2.59 4.69 3.65
N VAL A 538 -2.40 4.42 2.34
CA VAL A 538 -2.79 3.15 1.71
C VAL A 538 -1.96 1.98 2.26
N ARG A 539 -0.66 2.18 2.49
CA ARG A 539 0.23 1.14 3.01
C ARG A 539 -0.10 0.76 4.45
N VAL A 540 -0.30 1.74 5.31
CA VAL A 540 -0.61 1.51 6.75
C VAL A 540 -2.09 1.31 7.02
N ARG A 541 -2.96 1.55 6.02
CA ARG A 541 -4.42 1.49 6.13
C ARG A 541 -4.97 2.34 7.28
N ASP A 542 -4.38 3.51 7.50
CA ASP A 542 -4.87 4.48 8.46
C ASP A 542 -6.05 5.25 7.86
N ASN A 543 -7.25 4.92 8.30
CA ASN A 543 -8.48 5.50 7.78
C ASN A 543 -8.57 7.01 8.04
N GLN A 544 -8.08 7.53 9.16
CA GLN A 544 -8.16 8.97 9.45
C GLN A 544 -7.23 9.77 8.55
N ILE A 545 -5.98 9.31 8.39
CA ILE A 545 -5.03 9.93 7.47
C ILE A 545 -5.57 9.90 6.05
N GLN A 546 -6.12 8.75 5.62
CA GLN A 546 -6.69 8.60 4.29
C GLN A 546 -7.88 9.54 4.07
N LEU A 547 -8.82 9.59 5.01
CA LEU A 547 -10.01 10.44 4.90
C LEU A 547 -9.67 11.93 4.87
N PHE A 548 -8.74 12.35 5.73
CA PHE A 548 -8.31 13.74 5.76
C PHE A 548 -7.56 14.13 4.49
N GLY A 549 -6.67 13.26 3.98
CA GLY A 549 -5.98 13.45 2.71
C GLY A 549 -6.95 13.61 1.54
N LEU A 550 -7.95 12.70 1.42
CA LEU A 550 -8.99 12.77 0.40
C LEU A 550 -9.81 14.08 0.47
N LEU A 551 -10.10 14.56 1.67
CA LEU A 551 -10.77 15.87 1.84
C LEU A 551 -9.91 17.02 1.33
N LEU A 552 -8.63 17.07 1.68
CA LEU A 552 -7.72 18.11 1.22
C LEU A 552 -7.51 18.08 -0.29
N GLU A 553 -7.34 16.88 -0.88
CA GLU A 553 -7.28 16.71 -2.34
C GLU A 553 -8.54 17.20 -3.03
N GLY A 554 -9.71 16.90 -2.45
CA GLY A 554 -10.97 17.36 -2.97
C GLY A 554 -11.07 18.89 -2.95
N TRP A 555 -10.65 19.55 -1.87
CA TRP A 555 -10.60 21.00 -1.79
C TRP A 555 -9.60 21.63 -2.74
N GLN A 556 -8.42 21.00 -2.93
CA GLN A 556 -7.46 21.41 -3.94
C GLN A 556 -8.06 21.33 -5.35
N ALA A 557 -8.69 20.21 -5.69
CA ALA A 557 -9.32 20.02 -6.98
C ALA A 557 -10.42 21.07 -7.24
N LEU A 558 -11.19 21.43 -6.20
CA LEU A 558 -12.21 22.49 -6.32
C LEU A 558 -11.59 23.87 -6.54
N ALA A 559 -10.48 24.17 -5.84
CA ALA A 559 -9.73 25.40 -6.01
C ALA A 559 -9.14 25.53 -7.43
N GLU A 560 -8.68 24.42 -8.00
CA GLU A 560 -8.15 24.34 -9.38
C GLU A 560 -9.25 24.30 -10.46
N GLY A 561 -10.53 24.43 -10.10
CA GLY A 561 -11.66 24.43 -11.05
C GLY A 561 -12.06 23.04 -11.56
N ARG A 562 -11.76 21.98 -10.81
CA ARG A 562 -12.14 20.59 -11.12
C ARG A 562 -13.24 20.06 -10.19
N PRO A 563 -14.48 20.56 -10.29
CA PRO A 563 -15.56 20.23 -9.34
C PRO A 563 -15.99 18.75 -9.38
N VAL A 564 -15.86 18.07 -10.52
CA VAL A 564 -16.22 16.64 -10.64
C VAL A 564 -15.27 15.79 -9.80
N ASN A 565 -13.97 16.08 -9.87
CA ASN A 565 -12.97 15.39 -9.06
C ASN A 565 -13.17 15.69 -7.57
N ALA A 566 -13.44 16.94 -7.21
CA ALA A 566 -13.75 17.34 -5.84
C ALA A 566 -14.98 16.57 -5.29
N LYS A 567 -16.06 16.49 -6.05
CA LYS A 567 -17.25 15.71 -5.69
C LYS A 567 -16.92 14.22 -5.54
N PHE A 568 -16.10 13.68 -6.42
CA PHE A 568 -15.66 12.30 -6.35
C PHE A 568 -14.93 12.02 -5.02
N ARG A 569 -13.97 12.87 -4.62
CA ARG A 569 -13.26 12.73 -3.34
C ARG A 569 -14.22 12.79 -2.14
N ALA A 570 -15.17 13.70 -2.15
CA ALA A 570 -16.21 13.75 -1.12
C ALA A 570 -17.00 12.44 -1.02
N VAL A 571 -17.45 11.90 -2.15
CA VAL A 571 -18.17 10.61 -2.20
C VAL A 571 -17.30 9.45 -1.72
N GLN A 572 -16.00 9.44 -2.02
CA GLN A 572 -15.07 8.44 -1.48
C GLN A 572 -15.04 8.49 0.06
N VAL A 573 -14.89 9.67 0.64
CA VAL A 573 -14.91 9.85 2.10
C VAL A 573 -16.24 9.35 2.69
N LEU A 574 -17.38 9.71 2.10
CA LEU A 574 -18.70 9.27 2.58
C LEU A 574 -18.88 7.75 2.53
N LYS A 575 -18.25 7.06 1.58
CA LYS A 575 -18.28 5.58 1.47
C LYS A 575 -17.31 4.89 2.42
N LEU A 576 -16.15 5.49 2.67
CA LEU A 576 -15.08 4.89 3.49
C LEU A 576 -15.24 5.21 4.98
N ALA A 577 -15.80 6.37 5.32
CA ALA A 577 -15.98 6.79 6.70
C ALA A 577 -17.12 6.01 7.36
N ASP A 578 -16.82 5.36 8.49
CA ASP A 578 -17.82 4.75 9.36
C ASP A 578 -18.67 5.85 10.05
N GLU A 579 -19.87 5.52 10.53
CA GLU A 579 -20.76 6.44 11.25
C GLU A 579 -20.11 7.06 12.50
N SER A 580 -19.13 6.35 13.09
CA SER A 580 -18.36 6.85 14.23
C SER A 580 -17.36 7.97 13.90
N ILE A 581 -17.08 8.21 12.60
CA ILE A 581 -16.21 9.30 12.13
C ILE A 581 -17.07 10.42 11.55
N ALA A 582 -18.06 10.86 12.35
CA ALA A 582 -19.05 11.85 11.95
C ALA A 582 -18.40 13.14 11.43
N TYR A 583 -17.32 13.60 12.07
CA TYR A 583 -16.60 14.81 11.68
C TYR A 583 -16.10 14.79 10.22
N MET A 584 -15.48 13.69 9.76
CA MET A 584 -15.00 13.58 8.38
C MET A 584 -16.16 13.48 7.38
N ARG A 585 -17.25 12.79 7.76
CA ARG A 585 -18.45 12.68 6.92
C ARG A 585 -19.12 14.04 6.71
N ASP A 586 -19.26 14.81 7.78
CA ASP A 586 -19.86 16.14 7.75
C ASP A 586 -19.07 17.10 6.85
N ASN A 587 -17.74 17.05 6.94
CA ASN A 587 -16.89 17.86 6.09
C ASN A 587 -16.90 17.38 4.63
N ALA A 588 -17.09 16.09 4.37
CA ALA A 588 -17.29 15.57 3.03
C ALA A 588 -18.61 16.03 2.41
N LEU A 589 -19.69 16.11 3.20
CA LEU A 589 -20.97 16.71 2.75
C LEU A 589 -20.80 18.18 2.36
N LEU A 590 -20.00 18.94 3.13
CA LEU A 590 -19.70 20.34 2.81
C LEU A 590 -18.92 20.45 1.49
N LEU A 591 -17.91 19.60 1.27
CA LEU A 591 -17.15 19.55 0.02
C LEU A 591 -18.02 19.13 -1.17
N GLU A 592 -18.88 18.12 -1.01
CA GLU A 592 -19.81 17.68 -2.04
C GLU A 592 -20.74 18.82 -2.47
N ARG A 593 -21.28 19.54 -1.49
CA ARG A 593 -22.16 20.68 -1.78
C ARG A 593 -21.43 21.84 -2.44
N ALA A 594 -20.27 22.20 -1.95
CA ALA A 594 -19.44 23.24 -2.55
C ALA A 594 -19.10 22.91 -4.02
N SER A 595 -18.79 21.64 -4.30
CA SER A 595 -18.53 21.15 -5.67
C SER A 595 -19.77 21.25 -6.55
N SER A 596 -20.95 20.91 -6.02
CA SER A 596 -22.23 21.01 -6.74
C SER A 596 -22.61 22.47 -7.03
N LEU A 597 -22.34 23.39 -6.12
CA LEU A 597 -22.58 24.83 -6.33
C LEU A 597 -21.67 25.43 -7.42
N ARG A 598 -20.49 24.90 -7.62
CA ARG A 598 -19.59 25.31 -8.71
C ARG A 598 -19.98 24.74 -10.07
N ASN A 599 -20.74 23.65 -10.09
CA ASN A 599 -21.25 23.03 -11.31
C ASN A 599 -22.76 22.87 -11.24
N THR A 600 -23.48 23.90 -11.61
CA THR A 600 -24.96 23.99 -11.54
C THR A 600 -25.68 22.86 -12.28
N SER A 601 -25.03 22.20 -13.23
CA SER A 601 -25.57 21.00 -13.91
C SER A 601 -25.67 19.76 -13.01
N MET A 602 -25.13 19.81 -11.80
CA MET A 602 -25.09 18.68 -10.85
C MET A 602 -26.12 18.79 -9.71
N VAL A 603 -26.83 19.88 -9.56
CA VAL A 603 -27.83 20.05 -8.49
C VAL A 603 -29.18 19.58 -9.00
N SER A 604 -29.79 18.60 -8.32
CA SER A 604 -31.13 18.15 -8.64
C SER A 604 -32.19 19.06 -7.96
N VAL A 605 -33.34 19.20 -8.59
CA VAL A 605 -34.50 19.97 -8.02
C VAL A 605 -34.90 19.42 -6.65
N ARG A 606 -34.70 18.13 -6.42
CA ARG A 606 -35.01 17.49 -5.14
C ARG A 606 -34.04 17.92 -4.04
N GLU A 607 -32.75 17.97 -4.32
CA GLU A 607 -31.74 18.47 -3.37
C GLU A 607 -31.99 19.93 -3.02
N GLU A 608 -32.42 20.71 -3.97
CA GLU A 608 -32.80 22.10 -3.74
C GLU A 608 -34.02 22.24 -2.83
N ALA A 609 -35.06 21.40 -3.01
CA ALA A 609 -36.21 21.35 -2.15
C ALA A 609 -35.90 20.87 -0.73
N GLU A 610 -35.06 19.85 -0.57
CA GLU A 610 -34.61 19.36 0.73
C GLU A 610 -33.79 20.42 1.49
N LEU A 611 -32.92 21.16 0.82
CA LEU A 611 -32.15 22.26 1.41
C LEU A 611 -33.06 23.45 1.80
N LEU A 612 -34.10 23.74 1.02
CA LEU A 612 -35.11 24.73 1.37
C LEU A 612 -35.92 24.35 2.61
N ASP A 613 -36.20 23.06 2.79
CA ASP A 613 -36.86 22.56 4.00
C ASP A 613 -35.93 22.62 5.23
N LEU A 614 -34.67 22.24 5.06
CA LEU A 614 -33.65 22.39 6.10
C LEU A 614 -33.43 23.85 6.53
N SER A 615 -33.58 24.81 5.60
CA SER A 615 -33.46 26.25 5.93
C SER A 615 -34.48 26.76 6.92
N ARG A 616 -35.48 25.95 7.22
CA ARG A 616 -36.55 26.30 8.21
C ARG A 616 -36.33 25.64 9.55
N THR A 617 -35.33 24.78 9.71
CA THR A 617 -35.03 24.02 10.92
C THR A 617 -33.69 24.46 11.53
N GLN A 618 -33.49 24.21 12.82
CA GLN A 618 -32.21 24.45 13.46
C GLN A 618 -31.34 23.21 13.26
N VAL A 619 -30.19 23.39 12.61
CA VAL A 619 -29.23 22.34 12.33
C VAL A 619 -27.84 22.74 12.84
N GLY A 620 -26.99 21.78 13.10
CA GLY A 620 -25.62 21.99 13.61
C GLY A 620 -24.54 21.77 12.56
N GLY A 621 -23.34 22.14 12.89
CA GLY A 621 -22.13 21.74 12.21
C GLY A 621 -22.07 22.04 10.70
N ALA A 622 -21.68 21.04 9.93
CA ALA A 622 -21.52 21.15 8.49
C ALA A 622 -22.81 21.47 7.75
N GLU A 623 -23.98 20.97 8.21
CA GLU A 623 -25.27 21.24 7.59
C GLU A 623 -25.61 22.73 7.65
N ALA A 624 -25.27 23.43 8.75
CA ALA A 624 -25.46 24.87 8.84
C ALA A 624 -24.68 25.63 7.77
N TRP A 625 -23.45 25.20 7.47
CA TRP A 625 -22.64 25.78 6.40
C TRP A 625 -23.16 25.43 5.01
N VAL A 626 -23.63 24.21 4.79
CA VAL A 626 -24.20 23.74 3.51
C VAL A 626 -25.43 24.62 3.15
N VAL A 627 -26.32 24.83 4.10
CA VAL A 627 -27.50 25.67 3.88
C VAL A 627 -27.13 27.14 3.67
N ALA A 628 -26.18 27.68 4.48
CA ALA A 628 -25.70 29.05 4.30
C ALA A 628 -25.11 29.29 2.90
N LEU A 629 -24.28 28.37 2.41
CA LEU A 629 -23.71 28.42 1.06
C LEU A 629 -24.77 28.33 -0.04
N HIS A 630 -25.77 27.47 0.16
CA HIS A 630 -26.88 27.35 -0.78
C HIS A 630 -27.68 28.66 -0.88
N LEU A 631 -28.12 29.23 0.27
CA LEU A 631 -28.87 30.48 0.31
C LEU A 631 -28.07 31.66 -0.28
N ALA A 632 -26.76 31.71 -0.02
CA ALA A 632 -25.87 32.71 -0.59
C ALA A 632 -25.75 32.61 -2.11
N SER A 633 -25.63 31.37 -2.62
CA SER A 633 -25.52 31.08 -4.07
C SER A 633 -26.83 31.38 -4.79
N ALA A 634 -27.96 31.07 -4.17
CA ALA A 634 -29.28 31.34 -4.72
C ALA A 634 -29.70 32.85 -4.64
N GLY A 635 -28.85 33.73 -4.12
CA GLY A 635 -29.16 35.17 -4.00
C GLY A 635 -30.20 35.50 -2.95
N ARG A 636 -30.51 34.60 -1.99
CA ARG A 636 -31.54 34.75 -0.98
C ARG A 636 -31.02 35.47 0.27
N ASP A 637 -30.55 36.71 0.14
CA ASP A 637 -29.83 37.46 1.17
C ASP A 637 -30.62 37.70 2.48
N SER A 638 -31.97 37.85 2.41
CA SER A 638 -32.82 37.96 3.59
C SER A 638 -32.89 36.66 4.38
N ASP A 639 -33.06 35.54 3.67
CA ASP A 639 -33.16 34.21 4.27
C ASP A 639 -31.83 33.79 4.84
N LEU A 640 -30.70 34.09 4.16
CA LEU A 640 -29.33 33.88 4.66
C LEU A 640 -29.14 34.63 5.99
N ALA A 641 -29.57 35.90 6.10
CA ALA A 641 -29.41 36.65 7.33
C ALA A 641 -30.23 36.06 8.49
N ALA A 642 -31.47 35.65 8.24
CA ALA A 642 -32.32 34.96 9.21
C ALA A 642 -31.71 33.60 9.62
N TRP A 643 -31.26 32.81 8.63
CA TRP A 643 -30.61 31.51 8.84
C TRP A 643 -29.36 31.60 9.71
N MET A 644 -28.45 32.51 9.39
CA MET A 644 -27.21 32.70 10.15
C MET A 644 -27.46 33.20 11.58
N SER A 645 -28.51 33.97 11.80
CA SER A 645 -28.91 34.39 13.14
C SER A 645 -29.46 33.22 13.96
N MET A 646 -30.28 32.36 13.35
CA MET A 646 -30.91 31.21 14.00
C MET A 646 -29.92 30.11 14.32
N ASN A 647 -28.97 29.85 13.41
CA ASN A 647 -27.98 28.77 13.51
C ASN A 647 -26.57 29.26 13.89
N ARG A 648 -26.50 30.36 14.62
CA ARG A 648 -25.22 30.99 14.99
C ARG A 648 -24.26 30.06 15.70
N SER A 649 -24.73 29.19 16.60
CA SER A 649 -23.90 28.22 17.31
C SER A 649 -23.24 27.22 16.36
N GLY A 650 -23.99 26.64 15.43
CA GLY A 650 -23.46 25.71 14.45
C GLY A 650 -22.48 26.35 13.47
N ILE A 651 -22.77 27.57 13.00
CA ILE A 651 -21.89 28.31 12.07
C ILE A 651 -20.56 28.71 12.75
N LEU A 652 -20.59 29.05 14.04
CA LEU A 652 -19.39 29.45 14.80
C LEU A 652 -18.67 28.31 15.47
N GLU A 653 -19.10 27.07 15.22
CA GLU A 653 -18.49 25.88 15.81
C GLU A 653 -17.03 25.71 15.34
N PRO A 654 -16.06 25.69 16.28
CA PRO A 654 -14.63 25.68 15.93
C PRO A 654 -14.21 24.50 15.03
N ALA A 655 -14.80 23.33 15.22
CA ALA A 655 -14.48 22.11 14.49
C ALA A 655 -14.63 22.24 12.95
N TYR A 656 -15.52 23.11 12.48
CA TYR A 656 -15.80 23.27 11.05
C TYR A 656 -15.09 24.48 10.42
N ARG A 657 -14.36 25.29 11.19
CA ARG A 657 -13.73 26.52 10.69
C ARG A 657 -12.77 26.29 9.53
N LEU A 658 -11.92 25.25 9.61
CA LEU A 658 -10.98 24.92 8.53
C LEU A 658 -11.70 24.74 7.19
N PHE A 659 -12.69 23.84 7.18
CA PHE A 659 -13.39 23.48 5.94
C PHE A 659 -14.35 24.57 5.47
N ALA A 660 -14.94 25.32 6.38
CA ALA A 660 -15.71 26.50 6.05
C ALA A 660 -14.84 27.59 5.37
N ARG A 661 -13.59 27.77 5.81
CA ARG A 661 -12.62 28.67 5.16
C ARG A 661 -12.25 28.19 3.77
N LEU A 662 -11.98 26.88 3.60
CA LEU A 662 -11.74 26.30 2.30
C LEU A 662 -12.92 26.47 1.36
N ALA A 663 -14.16 26.24 1.83
CA ALA A 663 -15.37 26.48 1.05
C ALA A 663 -15.52 27.96 0.65
N MET A 664 -15.28 28.88 1.58
CA MET A 664 -15.34 30.32 1.30
C MET A 664 -14.26 30.77 0.33
N HIS A 665 -13.06 30.17 0.39
CA HIS A 665 -11.98 30.45 -0.55
C HIS A 665 -12.33 29.97 -1.98
N CYS A 666 -12.89 28.77 -2.10
CA CYS A 666 -13.19 28.17 -3.40
C CYS A 666 -14.44 28.73 -4.10
N LEU A 667 -15.38 29.35 -3.39
CA LEU A 667 -16.70 29.74 -3.91
C LEU A 667 -16.87 31.23 -4.29
N GLY A 668 -15.90 32.08 -3.96
CA GLY A 668 -15.90 33.49 -4.40
C GLY A 668 -17.09 34.33 -3.90
N GLU A 669 -18.01 34.73 -4.79
CA GLU A 669 -19.12 35.63 -4.45
C GLU A 669 -20.07 35.13 -3.33
N PRO A 670 -20.53 33.85 -3.31
CA PRO A 670 -21.30 33.33 -2.18
C PRO A 670 -20.57 33.48 -0.85
N ALA A 671 -19.27 33.27 -0.83
CA ALA A 671 -18.44 33.44 0.35
C ALA A 671 -18.42 34.91 0.83
N ALA A 672 -18.33 35.87 -0.07
CA ALA A 672 -18.34 37.29 0.26
C ALA A 672 -19.67 37.70 0.93
N LYS A 673 -20.80 37.13 0.49
CA LYS A 673 -22.11 37.35 1.12
C LYS A 673 -22.20 36.81 2.54
N ILE A 674 -21.67 35.61 2.79
CA ILE A 674 -21.58 34.99 4.12
C ILE A 674 -20.64 35.81 5.03
N ARG A 675 -19.46 36.20 4.53
CA ARG A 675 -18.49 37.02 5.28
C ARG A 675 -19.12 38.33 5.80
N LYS A 676 -19.91 39.03 5.00
CA LYS A 676 -20.58 40.27 5.39
C LYS A 676 -21.58 40.07 6.55
N LYS A 677 -22.03 38.85 6.81
CA LYS A 677 -22.97 38.52 7.87
C LYS A 677 -22.33 37.96 9.13
N LEU A 678 -21.04 37.61 9.09
CA LEU A 678 -20.31 37.13 10.26
C LEU A 678 -20.03 38.29 11.24
N PRO A 679 -19.99 38.02 12.56
CA PRO A 679 -19.61 39.04 13.56
C PRO A 679 -18.18 39.54 13.33
N VAL A 680 -17.95 40.86 13.50
CA VAL A 680 -16.63 41.48 13.26
C VAL A 680 -15.50 40.81 14.06
N ARG A 681 -15.75 40.36 15.27
CA ARG A 681 -14.76 39.62 16.11
C ARG A 681 -14.38 38.25 15.56
N GLU A 682 -15.22 37.65 14.74
CA GLU A 682 -14.99 36.33 14.14
C GLU A 682 -14.42 36.43 12.71
N LEU A 683 -14.55 37.62 12.08
CA LEU A 683 -14.07 37.85 10.71
C LEU A 683 -12.59 37.51 10.55
N SER A 684 -11.74 37.86 11.52
CA SER A 684 -10.32 37.53 11.50
C SER A 684 -10.01 36.02 11.54
N ARG A 685 -10.95 35.23 12.06
CA ARG A 685 -10.84 33.76 12.11
C ARG A 685 -11.28 33.07 10.82
N TYR A 686 -12.02 33.78 9.96
CA TYR A 686 -12.51 33.29 8.66
C TYR A 686 -11.93 34.05 7.45
N SER A 687 -11.20 35.15 7.66
CA SER A 687 -10.52 35.86 6.56
C SER A 687 -9.13 35.31 6.34
N LEU A 688 -8.79 35.04 5.10
CA LEU A 688 -7.43 34.99 4.63
C LEU A 688 -6.87 36.43 4.73
N ARG A 689 -5.58 36.62 5.02
CA ARG A 689 -4.96 37.96 5.12
C ARG A 689 -5.32 38.81 3.92
N ASP A 690 -5.72 40.04 4.18
CA ASP A 690 -6.06 41.05 3.14
C ASP A 690 -4.88 41.33 2.19
N ASP A 691 -3.63 40.99 2.59
CA ASP A 691 -2.41 41.21 1.82
C ASP A 691 -2.23 40.26 0.61
N LEU A 692 -3.03 39.18 0.50
CA LEU A 692 -2.96 38.21 -0.60
C LEU A 692 -4.08 38.37 -1.64
N GLU A 693 -4.98 39.36 -1.49
CA GLU A 693 -6.07 39.57 -2.46
C GLU A 693 -5.57 39.87 -3.88
N GLY A 694 -4.40 40.44 -4.03
CA GLY A 694 -3.83 40.77 -5.35
C GLY A 694 -3.18 39.60 -6.11
N GLU A 695 -2.71 38.55 -5.43
CA GLU A 695 -2.08 37.38 -6.08
C GLU A 695 -3.01 36.19 -6.23
N SER A 696 -3.99 36.03 -5.32
CA SER A 696 -4.96 34.93 -5.41
C SER A 696 -5.96 35.10 -6.57
N GLU A 697 -6.29 36.33 -6.97
CA GLU A 697 -7.12 36.59 -8.16
C GLU A 697 -6.46 36.14 -9.47
N ARG A 698 -5.11 36.06 -9.51
CA ARG A 698 -4.38 35.61 -10.71
C ARG A 698 -4.30 34.09 -10.83
N LEU A 699 -4.41 33.36 -9.74
CA LEU A 699 -4.37 31.89 -9.72
C LEU A 699 -5.74 31.27 -9.99
N PHE A 700 -6.83 31.98 -9.73
CA PHE A 700 -8.18 31.50 -9.91
C PHE A 700 -8.97 32.34 -10.92
N GLN A 701 -8.55 32.32 -12.19
CA GLN A 701 -9.42 32.77 -13.29
C GLN A 701 -10.60 31.82 -13.42
N VAL A 702 -11.66 32.16 -12.75
CA VAL A 702 -12.98 31.49 -12.88
C VAL A 702 -13.49 31.80 -14.28
N GLY A 703 -13.51 30.80 -15.16
CA GLY A 703 -14.28 30.90 -16.39
C GLY A 703 -15.75 31.20 -16.04
N GLU A 704 -16.29 32.27 -16.58
CA GLU A 704 -17.70 32.59 -16.45
C GLU A 704 -18.53 31.41 -16.95
N VAL A 705 -19.32 30.81 -16.04
CA VAL A 705 -20.30 29.79 -16.40
C VAL A 705 -21.56 30.52 -16.86
N GLU A 706 -21.88 30.41 -18.14
CA GLU A 706 -23.15 30.90 -18.68
C GLU A 706 -24.32 30.21 -17.94
N PRO A 707 -25.36 30.94 -17.50
CA PRO A 707 -26.53 30.32 -16.90
C PRO A 707 -27.25 29.47 -17.94
N VAL A 708 -27.33 28.17 -17.68
CA VAL A 708 -28.17 27.26 -18.48
C VAL A 708 -29.61 27.48 -18.07
N ASP A 709 -30.44 27.98 -19.00
CA ASP A 709 -31.87 28.05 -18.83
C ASP A 709 -32.45 26.70 -18.38
N ALA A 710 -33.21 26.69 -17.30
CA ALA A 710 -33.89 25.50 -16.78
C ALA A 710 -34.97 25.07 -17.80
N ILE A 711 -34.61 24.10 -18.65
CA ILE A 711 -35.55 23.47 -19.59
C ILE A 711 -36.17 22.26 -18.86
N ASP A 712 -37.53 22.24 -18.74
CA ASP A 712 -38.25 21.07 -18.28
C ASP A 712 -37.81 19.84 -19.06
N HIS A 713 -37.25 18.82 -18.44
CA HIS A 713 -36.78 17.64 -19.10
C HIS A 713 -37.15 16.34 -18.38
N ILE A 714 -37.22 15.27 -19.14
CA ILE A 714 -37.43 13.94 -18.63
C ILE A 714 -36.08 13.25 -18.57
N GLU A 715 -35.76 12.67 -17.41
CA GLU A 715 -34.58 11.85 -17.21
C GLU A 715 -34.94 10.37 -17.08
N ILE A 716 -34.35 9.51 -17.90
CA ILE A 716 -34.51 8.06 -17.83
C ILE A 716 -33.19 7.43 -17.49
N ARG A 717 -33.12 6.70 -16.38
CA ARG A 717 -31.94 5.97 -15.90
C ARG A 717 -32.16 4.46 -16.06
N MET A 718 -31.19 3.81 -16.67
CA MET A 718 -31.22 2.38 -17.00
C MET A 718 -30.12 1.57 -16.31
N PHE A 719 -29.10 2.20 -15.74
CA PHE A 719 -28.04 1.51 -15.01
C PHE A 719 -28.48 1.17 -13.59
N GLY A 720 -28.27 -0.12 -13.20
CA GLY A 720 -28.68 -0.68 -11.92
C GLY A 720 -30.19 -0.96 -11.84
N ALA A 721 -31.02 0.05 -11.90
CA ALA A 721 -32.48 -0.07 -11.87
C ALA A 721 -33.13 0.93 -12.82
N PHE A 722 -34.26 0.57 -13.42
CA PHE A 722 -35.06 1.49 -14.20
C PHE A 722 -35.67 2.59 -13.32
N ARG A 723 -35.40 3.84 -13.65
CA ARG A 723 -36.03 5.02 -13.04
C ARG A 723 -36.33 6.03 -14.14
N ALA A 724 -37.48 6.67 -14.03
CA ALA A 724 -37.83 7.78 -14.89
C ALA A 724 -38.33 8.92 -14.02
N GLU A 725 -37.85 10.13 -14.29
CA GLU A 725 -38.19 11.34 -13.55
C GLU A 725 -38.61 12.41 -14.56
N ARG A 726 -39.53 13.24 -14.16
CA ARG A 726 -39.91 14.45 -14.87
C ARG A 726 -39.72 15.64 -13.95
N ASP A 727 -38.88 16.56 -14.34
CA ASP A 727 -38.52 17.76 -13.56
C ASP A 727 -38.08 17.42 -12.11
N GLY A 728 -37.34 16.29 -11.94
CA GLY A 728 -36.89 15.80 -10.66
C GLY A 728 -37.92 14.97 -9.86
N PHE A 729 -39.16 14.84 -10.34
CA PHE A 729 -40.19 14.04 -9.67
C PHE A 729 -40.28 12.62 -10.33
N PRO A 730 -40.31 11.54 -9.55
CA PRO A 730 -40.34 10.19 -10.08
C PRO A 730 -41.68 9.92 -10.77
N ILE A 731 -41.60 9.33 -11.98
CA ILE A 731 -42.76 8.76 -12.69
C ILE A 731 -43.10 7.40 -12.06
N THR A 732 -44.14 7.38 -11.23
CA THR A 732 -44.54 6.20 -10.44
C THR A 732 -45.26 5.13 -11.27
N ASP A 733 -45.31 3.87 -10.75
CA ASP A 733 -46.02 2.75 -11.39
C ASP A 733 -47.50 3.05 -11.73
N LYS A 734 -48.15 3.90 -10.92
CA LYS A 734 -49.51 4.36 -11.18
C LYS A 734 -49.61 5.23 -12.45
N MET A 735 -48.61 6.01 -12.74
CA MET A 735 -48.52 6.86 -13.94
C MET A 735 -48.29 6.06 -15.21
N TRP A 736 -47.47 5.01 -15.13
CA TRP A 736 -47.25 4.06 -16.24
C TRP A 736 -48.55 3.30 -16.63
N ARG A 737 -49.51 3.12 -15.70
CA ARG A 737 -50.77 2.38 -15.86
C ARG A 737 -50.64 0.92 -16.30
N ARG A 738 -49.57 0.52 -16.95
CA ARG A 738 -49.22 -0.86 -17.32
C ARG A 738 -47.70 -0.99 -17.46
N LYS A 739 -47.14 -2.10 -17.01
CA LYS A 739 -45.68 -2.42 -17.10
C LYS A 739 -45.14 -2.32 -18.52
N LYS A 740 -45.94 -2.64 -19.55
CA LYS A 740 -45.50 -2.56 -20.96
C LYS A 740 -45.26 -1.13 -21.44
N ALA A 741 -45.85 -0.09 -20.83
CA ALA A 741 -45.54 1.30 -21.20
C ALA A 741 -44.12 1.69 -20.68
N ALA A 742 -43.77 1.23 -19.48
CA ALA A 742 -42.41 1.37 -18.97
C ALA A 742 -41.41 0.61 -19.85
N THR A 743 -41.70 -0.68 -20.19
CA THR A 743 -40.84 -1.49 -21.06
C THR A 743 -40.61 -0.85 -22.45
N LEU A 744 -41.65 -0.17 -22.99
CA LEU A 744 -41.49 0.58 -24.24
C LEU A 744 -40.59 1.82 -24.05
N ALA A 745 -40.73 2.54 -22.94
CA ALA A 745 -39.84 3.66 -22.60
C ALA A 745 -38.38 3.16 -22.49
N GLU A 746 -38.16 2.05 -21.76
CA GLU A 746 -36.83 1.42 -21.55
C GLU A 746 -36.19 1.05 -22.91
N ARG A 747 -37.00 0.46 -23.82
CA ARG A 747 -36.51 0.07 -25.15
C ARG A 747 -36.13 1.26 -26.03
N LEU A 748 -36.96 2.31 -26.01
CA LEU A 748 -36.71 3.52 -26.78
C LEU A 748 -35.55 4.34 -26.19
N ALA A 749 -35.38 4.33 -24.86
CA ALA A 749 -34.28 5.03 -24.18
C ALA A 749 -32.91 4.47 -24.57
N LEU A 750 -32.79 3.15 -24.79
CA LEU A 750 -31.56 2.51 -25.25
C LEU A 750 -31.16 2.90 -26.67
N GLY A 751 -32.05 3.45 -27.45
CA GLY A 751 -31.80 3.89 -28.81
C GLY A 751 -32.30 5.30 -29.07
N ILE A 752 -32.07 6.23 -28.14
CA ILE A 752 -32.65 7.58 -28.19
C ILE A 752 -32.32 8.38 -29.46
N ASP A 753 -31.20 8.06 -30.11
CA ASP A 753 -30.78 8.68 -31.38
C ASP A 753 -31.40 8.03 -32.61
N SER A 754 -32.15 6.97 -32.46
CA SER A 754 -32.69 6.18 -33.53
C SER A 754 -34.19 5.96 -33.37
N PHE A 755 -34.86 5.81 -34.52
CA PHE A 755 -36.26 5.41 -34.56
C PHE A 755 -36.32 3.89 -34.74
N VAL A 756 -37.20 3.23 -34.00
CA VAL A 756 -37.38 1.78 -34.02
C VAL A 756 -38.70 1.45 -34.72
N ASP A 757 -38.65 0.54 -35.65
CA ASP A 757 -39.82 0.07 -36.39
C ASP A 757 -40.85 -0.54 -35.44
N ARG A 758 -42.13 -0.27 -35.71
CA ARG A 758 -43.27 -0.71 -34.85
C ARG A 758 -43.44 -2.23 -34.87
N GLU A 759 -43.13 -2.88 -35.99
CA GLU A 759 -43.25 -4.32 -36.08
C GLU A 759 -42.22 -4.98 -35.17
N THR A 760 -40.97 -4.51 -35.21
CA THR A 760 -39.91 -4.92 -34.31
C THR A 760 -40.30 -4.72 -32.83
N LEU A 761 -40.82 -3.56 -32.46
CA LEU A 761 -41.26 -3.27 -31.09
C LEU A 761 -42.43 -4.16 -30.66
N ALA A 762 -43.39 -4.43 -31.56
CA ALA A 762 -44.54 -5.30 -31.24
C ALA A 762 -44.07 -6.72 -30.95
N MET A 763 -43.15 -7.27 -31.75
CA MET A 763 -42.60 -8.63 -31.55
C MET A 763 -41.68 -8.71 -30.32
N GLU A 764 -40.91 -7.68 -30.05
CA GLU A 764 -40.05 -7.63 -28.86
C GLU A 764 -40.87 -7.54 -27.55
N LEU A 765 -41.92 -6.73 -27.54
CA LEU A 765 -42.73 -6.56 -26.32
C LEU A 765 -43.70 -7.71 -26.07
N TRP A 766 -44.24 -8.33 -27.12
CA TRP A 766 -45.21 -9.44 -27.02
C TRP A 766 -44.77 -10.69 -27.83
N PRO A 767 -43.67 -11.34 -27.45
CA PRO A 767 -43.09 -12.46 -28.23
C PRO A 767 -43.99 -13.68 -28.40
N HIS A 768 -45.05 -13.79 -27.60
CA HIS A 768 -46.00 -14.92 -27.61
C HIS A 768 -47.38 -14.54 -28.17
N ALA A 769 -47.57 -13.31 -28.64
CA ALA A 769 -48.84 -12.89 -29.19
C ALA A 769 -48.86 -12.97 -30.73
N GLU A 770 -50.07 -13.22 -31.30
CA GLU A 770 -50.21 -13.05 -32.74
C GLU A 770 -49.91 -11.59 -33.16
N TYR A 771 -49.33 -11.43 -34.32
CA TYR A 771 -48.84 -10.14 -34.84
C TYR A 771 -49.90 -9.04 -34.82
N SER A 772 -51.14 -9.36 -35.25
CA SER A 772 -52.28 -8.43 -35.22
C SER A 772 -52.62 -7.90 -33.81
N SER A 773 -52.60 -8.82 -32.85
CA SER A 773 -52.84 -8.50 -31.45
C SER A 773 -51.70 -7.70 -30.83
N ALA A 774 -50.44 -8.08 -31.13
CA ALA A 774 -49.26 -7.36 -30.69
C ALA A 774 -49.25 -5.89 -31.18
N ARG A 775 -49.60 -5.68 -32.45
CA ARG A 775 -49.71 -4.37 -33.10
C ARG A 775 -50.76 -3.50 -32.42
N ASN A 776 -51.95 -4.04 -32.16
CA ASN A 776 -53.06 -3.29 -31.47
C ASN A 776 -52.69 -2.97 -30.02
N ASN A 777 -51.97 -3.86 -29.33
CA ASN A 777 -51.47 -3.65 -28.00
C ASN A 777 -50.40 -2.54 -27.99
N LEU A 778 -49.56 -2.44 -29.01
CA LEU A 778 -48.53 -1.39 -29.14
C LEU A 778 -49.19 -0.01 -29.26
N TYR A 779 -50.21 0.16 -30.07
CA TYR A 779 -50.91 1.44 -30.19
C TYR A 779 -51.47 1.95 -28.85
N SER A 780 -52.12 1.06 -28.07
CA SER A 780 -52.62 1.40 -26.76
C SER A 780 -51.52 1.70 -25.76
N THR A 781 -50.33 1.04 -25.90
CA THR A 781 -49.17 1.24 -25.06
C THR A 781 -48.47 2.54 -25.35
N VAL A 782 -48.33 2.94 -26.63
CA VAL A 782 -47.82 4.27 -27.05
C VAL A 782 -48.67 5.40 -26.48
N SER A 783 -50.01 5.26 -26.50
CA SER A 783 -50.88 6.27 -25.91
C SER A 783 -50.63 6.44 -24.41
N ARG A 784 -50.41 5.34 -23.67
CA ARG A 784 -50.09 5.34 -22.24
C ARG A 784 -48.71 5.91 -21.95
N LEU A 785 -47.72 5.56 -22.75
CA LEU A 785 -46.37 6.09 -22.66
C LEU A 785 -46.42 7.64 -22.80
N ARG A 786 -47.15 8.15 -23.79
CA ARG A 786 -47.35 9.59 -23.97
C ARG A 786 -48.03 10.26 -22.75
N SER A 787 -49.01 9.56 -22.20
CA SER A 787 -49.70 10.06 -20.99
C SER A 787 -48.78 10.06 -19.75
N ALA A 788 -47.90 9.08 -19.62
CA ALA A 788 -46.95 8.96 -18.50
C ALA A 788 -45.84 10.03 -18.56
N LEU A 789 -45.27 10.22 -19.75
CA LEU A 789 -44.22 11.21 -19.97
C LEU A 789 -44.77 12.64 -20.00
N GLY A 790 -46.03 12.83 -20.38
CA GLY A 790 -46.67 14.14 -20.52
C GLY A 790 -46.27 14.90 -21.78
N PRO A 791 -46.80 16.11 -22.00
CA PRO A 791 -46.38 16.99 -23.07
C PRO A 791 -45.05 17.71 -22.76
N THR A 792 -44.32 18.11 -23.79
CA THR A 792 -43.17 19.02 -23.65
C THR A 792 -43.62 20.44 -23.32
N PRO A 793 -42.76 21.36 -22.84
CA PRO A 793 -43.13 22.75 -22.55
C PRO A 793 -43.75 23.51 -23.74
N ASP A 794 -43.31 23.15 -24.94
CA ASP A 794 -43.85 23.72 -26.21
C ASP A 794 -45.10 22.98 -26.72
N GLY A 795 -45.71 22.10 -25.89
CA GLY A 795 -46.94 21.36 -26.22
C GLY A 795 -46.78 20.19 -27.18
N LYS A 796 -45.53 19.85 -27.58
CA LYS A 796 -45.28 18.69 -28.45
C LYS A 796 -45.28 17.37 -27.67
N SER A 797 -45.17 16.26 -28.37
CA SER A 797 -45.08 14.93 -27.76
C SER A 797 -43.61 14.55 -27.48
N CYS A 798 -43.35 13.94 -26.28
CA CYS A 798 -42.09 13.32 -25.97
C CYS A 798 -41.85 12.05 -26.76
N VAL A 799 -42.89 11.42 -27.33
CA VAL A 799 -42.79 10.25 -28.20
C VAL A 799 -43.05 10.65 -29.62
N LEU A 800 -42.05 10.59 -30.46
CA LEU A 800 -42.09 10.95 -31.89
C LEU A 800 -42.46 9.73 -32.72
N ILE A 801 -43.18 10.02 -33.82
CA ILE A 801 -43.52 9.03 -34.88
C ILE A 801 -43.01 9.54 -36.20
N GLN A 802 -42.15 8.78 -36.87
CA GLN A 802 -41.63 9.08 -38.19
C GLN A 802 -41.56 7.81 -39.04
N ASN A 803 -42.16 7.83 -40.20
CA ASN A 803 -42.17 6.69 -41.17
C ASN A 803 -42.48 5.32 -40.52
N ASP A 804 -43.59 5.24 -39.79
CA ASP A 804 -44.00 4.06 -39.01
C ASP A 804 -43.05 3.57 -37.92
N CYS A 805 -42.02 4.33 -37.58
CA CYS A 805 -41.09 4.10 -36.49
C CYS A 805 -41.37 4.99 -35.28
N LEU A 806 -40.99 4.51 -34.09
CA LEU A 806 -41.13 5.22 -32.82
C LEU A 806 -39.76 5.65 -32.28
N GLY A 807 -39.70 6.84 -31.71
CA GLY A 807 -38.50 7.35 -31.02
C GLY A 807 -38.86 8.30 -29.89
N LEU A 808 -37.96 8.60 -29.02
CA LEU A 808 -38.09 9.62 -27.99
C LEU A 808 -37.55 10.97 -28.50
N ASN A 809 -38.17 12.08 -28.01
CA ASN A 809 -37.68 13.40 -28.33
C ASN A 809 -36.44 13.74 -27.51
N ARG A 810 -35.28 13.68 -28.16
CA ARG A 810 -33.94 13.85 -27.54
C ARG A 810 -33.71 15.27 -26.98
N ASP A 811 -34.47 16.25 -27.44
CA ASP A 811 -34.32 17.62 -26.95
C ASP A 811 -34.90 17.79 -25.53
N TYR A 812 -35.85 16.94 -25.15
CA TYR A 812 -36.53 16.94 -23.85
C TYR A 812 -36.32 15.66 -23.02
N VAL A 813 -35.84 14.58 -23.62
CA VAL A 813 -35.58 13.31 -22.91
C VAL A 813 -34.09 13.07 -22.87
N LYS A 814 -33.54 12.98 -21.67
CA LYS A 814 -32.15 12.61 -21.42
C LYS A 814 -32.08 11.19 -20.85
N THR A 815 -31.01 10.47 -21.21
CA THR A 815 -30.78 9.12 -20.68
C THR A 815 -29.36 8.98 -20.19
N ASP A 816 -29.16 8.26 -19.09
CA ASP A 816 -27.85 7.90 -18.55
C ASP A 816 -27.06 7.06 -19.57
N VAL A 817 -27.71 6.17 -20.32
CA VAL A 817 -27.09 5.36 -21.37
C VAL A 817 -26.49 6.23 -22.50
N LYS A 818 -27.21 7.27 -22.92
CA LYS A 818 -26.72 8.18 -23.97
C LYS A 818 -25.51 8.98 -23.49
N LEU A 819 -25.59 9.49 -22.27
CA LEU A 819 -24.50 10.25 -21.66
C LEU A 819 -23.26 9.33 -21.51
N PHE A 820 -23.48 8.10 -21.05
CA PHE A 820 -22.43 7.07 -20.96
C PHE A 820 -21.79 6.81 -22.33
N GLU A 821 -22.60 6.64 -23.37
CA GLU A 821 -22.08 6.40 -24.73
C GLU A 821 -21.28 7.58 -25.28
N GLN A 822 -21.70 8.80 -25.02
CA GLN A 822 -20.99 10.02 -25.42
C GLN A 822 -19.61 10.09 -24.74
N ILE A 823 -19.58 9.97 -23.41
CA ILE A 823 -18.34 10.05 -22.64
C ILE A 823 -17.42 8.86 -22.97
N SER A 824 -17.95 7.62 -23.03
CA SER A 824 -17.14 6.46 -23.38
C SER A 824 -16.54 6.55 -24.78
N ARG A 825 -17.25 7.16 -25.75
CA ARG A 825 -16.71 7.41 -27.11
C ARG A 825 -15.59 8.44 -27.08
N GLU A 826 -15.69 9.47 -26.24
CA GLU A 826 -14.62 10.45 -26.05
C GLU A 826 -13.38 9.83 -25.44
N ILE A 827 -13.52 9.01 -24.39
CA ILE A 827 -12.42 8.30 -23.74
C ILE A 827 -11.74 7.30 -24.68
N LEU A 828 -12.52 6.43 -25.35
CA LEU A 828 -12.01 5.31 -26.14
C LEU A 828 -11.66 5.70 -27.57
N GLY A 829 -12.31 6.73 -28.13
CA GLY A 829 -12.17 7.13 -29.54
C GLY A 829 -11.04 8.14 -29.81
N ASN A 830 -10.69 8.97 -28.84
CA ASN A 830 -9.76 10.10 -29.00
C ASN A 830 -8.54 10.05 -28.07
N ARG A 831 -7.86 8.90 -27.98
CA ARG A 831 -6.67 8.68 -27.13
C ARG A 831 -5.55 9.71 -27.28
N THR A 832 -5.53 10.47 -28.38
CA THR A 832 -4.52 11.50 -28.65
C THR A 832 -4.93 12.91 -28.18
N ARG A 833 -6.21 13.17 -27.95
CA ARG A 833 -6.73 14.52 -27.65
C ARG A 833 -7.03 14.73 -26.16
N VAL A 834 -7.48 13.69 -25.47
CA VAL A 834 -7.80 13.76 -24.02
C VAL A 834 -6.72 13.04 -23.26
N ARG A 835 -5.99 13.76 -22.42
CA ARG A 835 -4.86 13.24 -21.60
C ARG A 835 -4.88 13.88 -20.23
N GLY A 836 -4.12 13.29 -19.33
CA GLY A 836 -3.88 13.83 -17.99
C GLY A 836 -5.11 13.84 -17.08
N PRO A 837 -5.20 14.78 -16.17
CA PRO A 837 -6.27 14.85 -15.16
C PRO A 837 -7.69 14.88 -15.74
N HIS A 838 -7.88 15.47 -16.92
CA HIS A 838 -9.19 15.51 -17.57
C HIS A 838 -9.67 14.14 -18.04
N LEU A 839 -8.77 13.27 -18.50
CA LEU A 839 -9.11 11.88 -18.86
C LEU A 839 -9.55 11.09 -17.61
N VAL A 840 -8.86 11.26 -16.50
CA VAL A 840 -9.23 10.65 -15.21
C VAL A 840 -10.62 11.14 -14.79
N GLU A 841 -10.90 12.44 -14.90
CA GLU A 841 -12.20 13.03 -14.59
C GLU A 841 -13.35 12.44 -15.42
N LEU A 842 -13.16 12.24 -16.71
CA LEU A 842 -14.16 11.59 -17.58
C LEU A 842 -14.39 10.12 -17.17
N CYS A 843 -13.34 9.38 -16.81
CA CYS A 843 -13.45 8.00 -16.34
C CYS A 843 -14.19 7.91 -15.00
N LEU A 844 -13.92 8.83 -14.07
CA LEU A 844 -14.65 8.94 -12.80
C LEU A 844 -16.14 9.28 -13.04
N LYS A 845 -16.44 10.12 -14.03
CA LYS A 845 -17.82 10.42 -14.42
C LYS A 845 -18.54 9.20 -14.99
N ILE A 846 -17.86 8.36 -15.78
CA ILE A 846 -18.38 7.07 -16.26
C ILE A 846 -18.68 6.13 -15.07
N GLU A 847 -17.78 6.06 -14.09
CA GLU A 847 -17.97 5.23 -12.87
C GLU A 847 -19.20 5.67 -12.09
N GLN A 848 -19.42 6.97 -11.92
CA GLN A 848 -20.58 7.52 -11.23
C GLN A 848 -21.90 7.24 -11.99
N LEU A 849 -21.87 7.29 -13.32
CA LEU A 849 -23.05 7.00 -14.15
C LEU A 849 -23.42 5.52 -14.11
N TYR A 850 -22.44 4.62 -14.08
CA TYR A 850 -22.65 3.17 -14.13
C TYR A 850 -22.94 2.60 -12.74
N THR A 851 -24.14 2.88 -12.21
CA THR A 851 -24.55 2.43 -10.87
C THR A 851 -24.78 0.92 -10.75
N GLY A 852 -24.75 0.20 -11.88
CA GLY A 852 -24.88 -1.25 -11.96
C GLY A 852 -25.14 -1.70 -13.40
N PRO A 853 -25.28 -3.02 -13.63
CA PRO A 853 -25.57 -3.55 -14.96
C PRO A 853 -26.86 -2.96 -15.53
N LEU A 854 -26.91 -2.78 -16.86
CA LEU A 854 -28.08 -2.28 -17.55
C LEU A 854 -29.34 -3.09 -17.17
N TYR A 855 -30.41 -2.41 -16.81
CA TYR A 855 -31.68 -3.04 -16.43
C TYR A 855 -32.26 -3.86 -17.57
N ILE A 856 -32.84 -5.03 -17.26
CA ILE A 856 -33.52 -5.91 -18.21
C ILE A 856 -34.96 -6.07 -17.77
N PRO A 857 -35.94 -5.62 -18.55
CA PRO A 857 -37.34 -5.75 -18.19
C PRO A 857 -37.84 -7.18 -18.28
N ASN A 858 -38.79 -7.54 -17.41
CA ASN A 858 -39.42 -8.84 -17.43
C ASN A 858 -40.58 -8.89 -18.42
N GLY A 859 -40.78 -10.06 -19.04
CA GLY A 859 -41.97 -10.37 -19.88
C GLY A 859 -41.91 -9.81 -21.29
N CYS A 860 -40.74 -9.41 -21.80
CA CYS A 860 -40.45 -9.09 -23.19
C CYS A 860 -39.33 -10.00 -23.69
N ASN A 861 -39.02 -9.93 -24.99
CA ASN A 861 -37.83 -10.60 -25.53
C ASN A 861 -36.57 -9.91 -24.99
N PRO A 862 -35.73 -10.59 -24.18
CA PRO A 862 -34.58 -9.95 -23.53
C PRO A 862 -33.37 -9.82 -24.45
N THR A 863 -33.37 -10.37 -25.66
CA THR A 863 -32.18 -10.49 -26.52
C THR A 863 -31.47 -9.17 -26.79
N TYR A 864 -32.26 -8.12 -27.09
CA TYR A 864 -31.71 -6.78 -27.34
C TYR A 864 -31.07 -6.18 -26.07
N PHE A 865 -31.79 -6.27 -24.93
CA PHE A 865 -31.31 -5.76 -23.64
C PHE A 865 -30.05 -6.50 -23.17
N LEU A 866 -30.02 -7.83 -23.33
CA LEU A 866 -28.83 -8.64 -22.98
C LEU A 866 -27.61 -8.27 -23.83
N ARG A 867 -27.83 -8.05 -25.15
CA ARG A 867 -26.76 -7.57 -26.03
C ARG A 867 -26.24 -6.20 -25.59
N MET A 868 -27.13 -5.25 -25.32
CA MET A 868 -26.75 -3.90 -24.88
C MET A 868 -26.05 -3.93 -23.52
N ARG A 869 -26.52 -4.76 -22.57
CA ARG A 869 -25.87 -4.95 -21.28
C ARG A 869 -24.41 -5.38 -21.44
N ARG A 870 -24.13 -6.38 -22.28
CA ARG A 870 -22.74 -6.83 -22.56
C ARG A 870 -21.88 -5.74 -23.19
N ILE A 871 -22.43 -5.01 -24.13
CA ILE A 871 -21.71 -3.91 -24.81
C ILE A 871 -21.35 -2.81 -23.79
N MET A 872 -22.30 -2.40 -22.96
CA MET A 872 -22.08 -1.35 -21.94
C MET A 872 -21.10 -1.79 -20.86
N GLN A 873 -21.20 -3.05 -20.40
CA GLN A 873 -20.27 -3.63 -19.44
C GLN A 873 -18.84 -3.66 -19.97
N SER A 874 -18.66 -4.13 -21.22
CA SER A 874 -17.33 -4.13 -21.85
C SER A 874 -16.76 -2.73 -21.99
N LYS A 875 -17.54 -1.76 -22.48
CA LYS A 875 -17.11 -0.35 -22.59
C LYS A 875 -16.76 0.25 -21.23
N PHE A 876 -17.55 -0.09 -20.18
CA PHE A 876 -17.27 0.36 -18.82
C PHE A 876 -15.89 -0.12 -18.36
N ILE A 877 -15.62 -1.42 -18.48
CA ILE A 877 -14.33 -1.99 -18.08
C ILE A 877 -13.17 -1.38 -18.88
N ASP A 878 -13.36 -1.19 -20.19
CA ASP A 878 -12.36 -0.54 -21.04
C ASP A 878 -12.04 0.90 -20.58
N CYS A 879 -13.07 1.66 -20.19
CA CYS A 879 -12.90 3.00 -19.60
C CYS A 879 -12.18 2.94 -18.24
N MET A 880 -12.48 1.95 -17.41
CA MET A 880 -11.80 1.78 -16.12
C MET A 880 -10.32 1.47 -16.29
N ILE A 881 -9.96 0.61 -17.25
CA ILE A 881 -8.55 0.32 -17.57
C ILE A 881 -7.81 1.57 -18.05
N VAL A 882 -8.43 2.33 -18.94
CA VAL A 882 -7.84 3.58 -19.46
C VAL A 882 -7.68 4.62 -18.35
N GLY A 883 -8.72 4.80 -17.52
CA GLY A 883 -8.71 5.74 -16.42
C GLY A 883 -7.70 5.39 -15.33
N ALA A 884 -7.64 4.12 -14.92
CA ALA A 884 -6.68 3.66 -13.93
C ALA A 884 -5.23 3.82 -14.42
N SER A 885 -4.99 3.54 -15.71
CA SER A 885 -3.66 3.75 -16.31
C SER A 885 -3.29 5.24 -16.38
N ALA A 886 -4.22 6.10 -16.78
CA ALA A 886 -4.01 7.54 -16.82
C ALA A 886 -3.77 8.11 -15.40
N ALA A 887 -4.52 7.65 -14.41
CA ALA A 887 -4.33 8.07 -13.02
C ALA A 887 -2.96 7.65 -12.48
N LEU A 888 -2.43 6.49 -12.89
CA LEU A 888 -1.05 6.09 -12.56
C LEU A 888 -0.01 7.00 -13.20
N GLU A 889 -0.21 7.41 -14.47
CA GLU A 889 0.68 8.34 -15.16
C GLU A 889 0.70 9.72 -14.49
N GLU A 890 -0.45 10.16 -13.95
CA GLU A 890 -0.57 11.41 -13.18
C GLU A 890 -0.19 11.22 -11.69
N ASN A 891 0.25 10.03 -11.29
CA ASN A 891 0.60 9.70 -9.93
C ASN A 891 -0.58 9.82 -8.91
N ASP A 892 -1.83 9.80 -9.40
CA ASP A 892 -3.05 9.78 -8.58
C ASP A 892 -3.42 8.33 -8.23
N LEU A 893 -2.75 7.80 -7.21
CA LEU A 893 -2.93 6.41 -6.77
C LEU A 893 -4.35 6.11 -6.29
N GLN A 894 -5.02 7.07 -5.68
CA GLN A 894 -6.37 6.87 -5.15
C GLN A 894 -7.40 6.68 -6.28
N SER A 895 -7.36 7.55 -7.29
CA SER A 895 -8.21 7.37 -8.47
C SER A 895 -7.85 6.09 -9.23
N ALA A 896 -6.56 5.76 -9.32
CA ALA A 896 -6.11 4.52 -9.97
C ALA A 896 -6.68 3.27 -9.28
N ILE A 897 -6.57 3.19 -7.95
CA ILE A 897 -7.11 2.07 -7.16
C ILE A 897 -8.63 2.01 -7.31
N TRP A 898 -9.32 3.14 -7.16
CA TRP A 898 -10.78 3.21 -7.26
C TRP A 898 -11.29 2.70 -8.59
N LEU A 899 -10.73 3.18 -9.69
CA LEU A 899 -11.12 2.78 -11.06
C LEU A 899 -10.77 1.31 -11.33
N ALA A 900 -9.62 0.82 -10.87
CA ALA A 900 -9.25 -0.57 -11.00
C ALA A 900 -10.21 -1.49 -10.24
N GLU A 901 -10.55 -1.17 -9.00
CA GLU A 901 -11.52 -1.92 -8.20
C GLU A 901 -12.94 -1.85 -8.78
N ALA A 902 -13.34 -0.71 -9.36
CA ALA A 902 -14.63 -0.58 -10.04
C ALA A 902 -14.72 -1.52 -11.25
N GLY A 903 -13.66 -1.63 -12.04
CA GLY A 903 -13.58 -2.58 -13.16
C GLY A 903 -13.63 -4.05 -12.70
N LEU A 904 -12.85 -4.41 -11.68
CA LEU A 904 -12.82 -5.77 -11.13
C LEU A 904 -14.18 -6.20 -10.55
N ARG A 905 -14.94 -5.29 -9.93
CA ARG A 905 -16.30 -5.60 -9.43
C ARG A 905 -17.27 -6.03 -10.52
N GLN A 906 -17.06 -5.63 -11.78
CA GLN A 906 -17.94 -5.99 -12.90
C GLN A 906 -17.58 -7.32 -13.54
N GLU A 907 -16.32 -7.65 -13.65
CA GLU A 907 -15.86 -8.90 -14.25
C GLU A 907 -14.42 -9.23 -13.78
N THR A 908 -14.30 -10.30 -13.03
CA THR A 908 -13.02 -10.79 -12.48
C THR A 908 -12.26 -11.70 -13.45
N ALA A 909 -12.89 -12.11 -14.56
CA ALA A 909 -12.28 -13.03 -15.53
C ALA A 909 -11.41 -12.33 -16.59
N ARG A 910 -11.61 -11.03 -16.84
CA ARG A 910 -10.86 -10.27 -17.84
C ARG A 910 -9.41 -10.04 -17.42
N GLU A 911 -8.49 -10.71 -18.09
CA GLU A 911 -7.06 -10.68 -17.73
C GLU A 911 -6.41 -9.30 -17.91
N ASP A 912 -6.85 -8.50 -18.89
CA ASP A 912 -6.38 -7.13 -19.08
C ASP A 912 -6.74 -6.22 -17.88
N MET A 913 -7.94 -6.41 -17.31
CA MET A 913 -8.35 -5.72 -16.09
C MET A 913 -7.53 -6.20 -14.87
N VAL A 914 -7.31 -7.50 -14.75
CA VAL A 914 -6.48 -8.08 -13.69
C VAL A 914 -5.04 -7.54 -13.79
N ARG A 915 -4.46 -7.47 -14.98
CA ARG A 915 -3.14 -6.88 -15.20
C ARG A 915 -3.10 -5.39 -14.84
N CYS A 916 -4.15 -4.64 -15.18
CA CYS A 916 -4.26 -3.24 -14.81
C CYS A 916 -4.27 -3.08 -13.28
N ALA A 917 -5.11 -3.84 -12.58
CA ALA A 917 -5.20 -3.80 -11.12
C ALA A 917 -3.89 -4.22 -10.43
N MET A 918 -3.21 -5.25 -10.95
CA MET A 918 -1.89 -5.63 -10.42
C MET A 918 -0.85 -4.51 -10.55
N ARG A 919 -0.82 -3.76 -11.67
CA ARG A 919 0.07 -2.59 -11.83
C ARG A 919 -0.27 -1.49 -10.83
N VAL A 920 -1.55 -1.22 -10.63
CA VAL A 920 -2.04 -0.23 -9.66
C VAL A 920 -1.64 -0.60 -8.24
N TYR A 921 -1.90 -1.85 -7.84
CA TYR A 921 -1.50 -2.33 -6.51
C TYR A 921 0.02 -2.37 -6.34
N GLY A 922 0.76 -2.67 -7.41
CA GLY A 922 2.22 -2.61 -7.43
C GLY A 922 2.73 -1.20 -7.16
N ALA A 923 2.20 -0.20 -7.86
CA ALA A 923 2.55 1.21 -7.64
C ALA A 923 2.19 1.70 -6.22
N ALA A 924 1.08 1.19 -5.66
CA ALA A 924 0.64 1.49 -4.31
C ALA A 924 1.39 0.71 -3.21
N GLY A 925 2.30 -0.21 -3.56
CA GLY A 925 3.01 -1.06 -2.60
C GLY A 925 2.13 -2.15 -1.94
N ARG A 926 0.93 -2.40 -2.47
CA ARG A 926 -0.05 -3.36 -1.94
C ARG A 926 0.23 -4.79 -2.43
N ARG A 927 1.40 -5.31 -2.13
CA ARG A 927 1.89 -6.61 -2.64
C ARG A 927 0.95 -7.78 -2.31
N ARG A 928 0.38 -7.78 -1.14
CA ARG A 928 -0.55 -8.82 -0.72
C ARG A 928 -1.80 -8.86 -1.59
N ASP A 929 -2.35 -7.69 -1.90
CA ASP A 929 -3.56 -7.62 -2.73
C ASP A 929 -3.29 -8.13 -4.15
N ILE A 930 -2.04 -8.01 -4.64
CA ILE A 930 -1.60 -8.65 -5.89
C ILE A 930 -1.67 -10.18 -5.79
N VAL A 931 -1.18 -10.75 -4.69
CA VAL A 931 -1.19 -12.20 -4.46
C VAL A 931 -2.62 -12.72 -4.34
N GLU A 932 -3.47 -12.04 -3.57
CA GLU A 932 -4.88 -12.39 -3.40
C GLU A 932 -5.64 -12.30 -4.73
N LEU A 933 -5.45 -11.22 -5.48
CA LEU A 933 -6.08 -11.02 -6.80
C LEU A 933 -5.67 -12.12 -7.79
N TYR A 934 -4.38 -12.41 -7.89
CA TYR A 934 -3.87 -13.41 -8.81
C TYR A 934 -4.32 -14.83 -8.43
N SER A 935 -4.29 -15.17 -7.14
CA SER A 935 -4.77 -16.47 -6.64
C SER A 935 -6.27 -16.66 -6.88
N GLY A 936 -7.07 -15.62 -6.62
CA GLY A 936 -8.50 -15.62 -6.90
C GLY A 936 -8.79 -15.77 -8.41
N HIS A 937 -8.02 -15.08 -9.24
CA HIS A 937 -8.15 -15.19 -10.71
C HIS A 937 -7.82 -16.60 -11.22
N ILE A 938 -6.74 -17.23 -10.74
CA ILE A 938 -6.41 -18.63 -11.09
C ILE A 938 -7.53 -19.59 -10.68
N HIS A 939 -8.07 -19.40 -9.48
CA HIS A 939 -9.17 -20.23 -8.98
C HIS A 939 -10.40 -20.12 -9.90
N HIS A 940 -10.77 -18.89 -10.24
CA HIS A 940 -11.88 -18.60 -11.15
C HIS A 940 -11.68 -19.21 -12.56
N LEU A 941 -10.48 -19.08 -13.14
CA LEU A 941 -10.16 -19.67 -14.44
C LEU A 941 -10.26 -21.20 -14.42
N LYS A 942 -9.82 -21.86 -13.35
CA LYS A 942 -9.92 -23.32 -13.20
C LYS A 942 -11.36 -23.82 -13.09
N GLU A 943 -12.19 -23.10 -12.34
CA GLU A 943 -13.59 -23.53 -12.08
C GLU A 943 -14.53 -23.27 -13.27
N GLN A 944 -14.39 -22.11 -13.91
CA GLN A 944 -15.38 -21.69 -14.92
C GLN A 944 -14.97 -21.94 -16.37
N VAL A 945 -13.67 -21.93 -16.69
CA VAL A 945 -13.18 -21.94 -18.07
C VAL A 945 -12.25 -23.11 -18.35
N ALA A 946 -11.86 -23.91 -17.36
CA ALA A 946 -10.81 -24.93 -17.44
C ALA A 946 -9.50 -24.37 -18.08
N GLY A 947 -9.23 -23.08 -17.85
CA GLY A 947 -8.17 -22.31 -18.47
C GLY A 947 -6.96 -22.12 -17.55
N VAL A 948 -5.85 -21.69 -18.16
CA VAL A 948 -4.65 -21.22 -17.48
C VAL A 948 -4.48 -19.72 -17.78
N PRO A 949 -3.89 -18.94 -16.85
CA PRO A 949 -3.69 -17.50 -17.09
C PRO A 949 -2.78 -17.26 -18.30
N GLU A 950 -3.00 -16.16 -18.99
CA GLU A 950 -2.15 -15.72 -20.09
C GLU A 950 -0.68 -15.57 -19.64
N PRO A 951 0.30 -15.90 -20.49
CA PRO A 951 1.72 -15.76 -20.14
C PRO A 951 2.10 -14.34 -19.67
N GLU A 952 1.44 -13.32 -20.22
CA GLU A 952 1.66 -11.92 -19.82
C GLU A 952 1.19 -11.62 -18.40
N THR A 953 0.05 -12.19 -17.99
CA THR A 953 -0.50 -12.03 -16.63
C THR A 953 0.42 -12.72 -15.62
N LYS A 954 0.91 -13.93 -15.95
CA LYS A 954 1.85 -14.66 -15.11
C LYS A 954 3.18 -13.91 -14.96
N ARG A 955 3.77 -13.44 -16.06
CA ARG A 955 5.03 -12.67 -16.03
C ARG A 955 4.88 -11.37 -15.24
N LEU A 956 3.74 -10.67 -15.37
CA LEU A 956 3.49 -9.46 -14.61
C LEU A 956 3.38 -9.75 -13.11
N TYR A 957 2.67 -10.82 -12.73
CA TYR A 957 2.58 -11.26 -11.34
C TYR A 957 3.96 -11.56 -10.77
N GLU A 958 4.75 -12.39 -11.46
CA GLU A 958 6.12 -12.73 -11.05
C GLU A 958 6.97 -11.47 -10.88
N ARG A 959 6.91 -10.54 -11.83
CA ARG A 959 7.64 -9.26 -11.76
C ARG A 959 7.22 -8.41 -10.55
N LEU A 960 5.93 -8.24 -10.30
CA LEU A 960 5.42 -7.37 -9.24
C LEU A 960 5.56 -7.99 -7.84
N VAL A 961 5.49 -9.30 -7.75
CA VAL A 961 5.72 -10.03 -6.50
C VAL A 961 7.21 -10.23 -6.25
N GLU A 962 8.02 -10.26 -7.31
CA GLU A 962 9.46 -10.49 -7.30
C GLU A 962 10.30 -9.20 -7.38
N SER A 963 9.78 -8.07 -7.88
CA SER A 963 10.54 -6.81 -8.00
C SER A 963 10.32 -5.84 -6.83
N ARG A 964 11.34 -5.04 -6.52
CA ARG A 964 11.29 -3.89 -5.60
C ARG A 964 10.26 -2.87 -6.07
N VAL A 965 9.26 -2.61 -5.25
CA VAL A 965 8.45 -1.41 -5.37
C VAL A 965 9.12 -0.31 -4.55
N ASN A 966 10.12 0.35 -5.13
CA ASN A 966 10.61 1.65 -4.68
C ASN A 966 11.26 2.45 -5.83
N ARG A 967 10.66 2.40 -7.03
CA ARG A 967 10.84 3.45 -8.04
C ARG A 967 9.53 3.62 -8.80
N PRO A 968 9.06 4.85 -9.05
CA PRO A 968 7.92 5.06 -9.91
C PRO A 968 8.24 4.49 -11.29
N LEU A 969 7.31 3.68 -11.83
CA LEU A 969 7.30 3.22 -13.24
C LEU A 969 7.03 4.41 -14.20
N ILE A 970 7.71 5.55 -13.97
CA ILE A 970 7.65 6.73 -14.82
C ILE A 970 9.06 6.99 -15.34
N GLU A 971 9.55 6.07 -16.14
CA GLU A 971 10.57 6.32 -17.16
C GLU A 971 10.57 5.11 -18.13
N ARG A 972 9.55 5.09 -19.01
CA ARG A 972 9.58 4.69 -20.43
C ARG A 972 8.17 4.54 -21.00
#